data_1337d6a0260f4132dcffef326ca499e2
#
_entry.id   1337d6a0260f4132dcffef326ca499e2
#
_cell.length_a   1.000
_cell.length_b   1.000
_cell.length_c   1.000
_cell.angle_alpha   90.00
_cell.angle_beta   90.00
_cell.angle_gamma   90.00
#
_symmetry.space_group_name_H-M   'P 1'
#
loop_
_entity.id
_entity.type
_entity.pdbx_description
1 polymer ?
#
loop_
_entity_poly.entity_id
_entity_poly.type
_entity_poly.pdbx_seq_one_letter_code
_entity_poly.pdbx_strand_id
1 'polypeptide(L)'
;MKHIPGFRILWILVVLSCARLSAQPVFTCQEFAKPEPKWRPIPLWFWNNTTIKESELEQQFQHMTDSDLYGGCGILPFGGNFSPAYLSEEYFRLYGKVVEMAREKGVQMSLYDEYGFPSGSMGCINGNGVPRFRNNHPGMTIKRLDKTEYTAYPLKKFTLDLSGMNGSVMAVAAYSAMKKTSVSLRSYISDGKLVWTPPTGYGPWKVMVFCCVDSGDPNVDYLNPEAVKLFIEDTHEQYYRHFPEAFGTVITSTFFDEPTMYRAEGRMWTEGFNARFEQIYGFTPDSIYPALWYDIGEYTAAARTQLFSTRATLYTEGFMKTLAEWAQSHGILSTGHQDQEEVLNTTCVSGDLMLDGKYMQSPGIDRIGGAQPTENLYKVVSSSANNWDHTEVMSETYGAMGNISVDYMYQIAIEQYTKGINNLIPHAVWYNTGDVTFLPELSWRNPAYNTRLKDFNIFLARMKYMLCRPAQHIADIAVLYPVQTLMGSSYLDGPKGYYQGGVEVKDVDYDQVSRLLTDEIGRDFTYIHPEVLDDRCQVSQGVLTMNNPVNTEHFHTIILPSVKVISVSNLRKIEKAWEQGALVIFTTQTPSLTADGNATNEEIQSIVSRMLHSGEGSGKAILLSTLSQETLSQALDERRDRADVLFEGGTHPLNYIHKKIDGCHVYLFGNIDSNMTASTISLREEIPCAYLLNPKTGSMEKATLRHEGGRTLLDATVCPSDGFFLIEEKALEGDISEYLPEDAGTGRDYSIEMQVRVEKLSAGVCFAAKDRNNYYMWQINLEEEGNPRLRPHQWLSGGGVTLLGDFSFASLVSPQVGKTFHLKIDVQDSRVATLYIDGILVDKRYGEFTYGMIGFREDHNNGSIEAASFDDIIIKDGDGRVLYNQDFSTDNPFSAGVSRDGWLYVEGSMSAATYAWQQDFHDSANAIFTPSAYGNALLFDLRGLMVDTGQPGNIYVRNGKKFFIK
;
A
#
# COMPACT_ATOMS: atom_id res chain seq x y z
N MET A 1 -61.82 20.66 56.30
CA MET A 1 -62.58 19.90 55.30
C MET A 1 -61.69 19.41 54.21
N LYS A 2 -61.82 18.15 53.91
CA LYS A 2 -61.26 17.31 52.84
C LYS A 2 -59.79 16.86 52.95
N HIS A 3 -59.73 15.58 53.26
CA HIS A 3 -58.59 14.67 53.24
C HIS A 3 -57.89 14.61 51.86
N ILE A 4 -56.52 14.46 51.87
CA ILE A 4 -55.76 13.92 50.81
C ILE A 4 -54.90 12.79 51.41
N PRO A 5 -54.93 11.54 50.87
CA PRO A 5 -54.27 10.37 51.47
C PRO A 5 -52.73 10.33 51.10
N GLY A 6 -52.02 9.69 52.00
CA GLY A 6 -50.59 9.56 52.00
C GLY A 6 -49.99 8.83 50.84
N PHE A 7 -48.85 9.31 50.35
CA PHE A 7 -47.94 8.64 49.46
C PHE A 7 -46.97 7.76 50.29
N ARG A 8 -47.10 6.45 50.19
CA ARG A 8 -46.09 5.51 50.66
C ARG A 8 -44.90 5.56 49.69
N ILE A 9 -43.73 6.05 50.11
CA ILE A 9 -42.47 5.95 49.42
C ILE A 9 -41.98 4.53 49.56
N LEU A 10 -42.00 3.78 48.46
CA LEU A 10 -41.40 2.45 48.30
C LEU A 10 -39.94 2.63 47.97
N TRP A 11 -39.03 2.37 48.93
CA TRP A 11 -37.60 2.29 48.69
C TRP A 11 -37.30 1.00 47.90
N ILE A 12 -37.04 1.15 46.59
CA ILE A 12 -36.47 0.07 45.79
C ILE A 12 -34.99 0.14 46.01
N LEU A 13 -34.43 -0.81 46.77
CA LEU A 13 -33.03 -1.08 46.81
C LEU A 13 -32.60 -1.64 45.42
N VAL A 14 -32.05 -0.80 44.59
CA VAL A 14 -31.31 -1.24 43.40
C VAL A 14 -29.94 -1.76 43.92
N VAL A 15 -29.85 -3.06 44.08
CA VAL A 15 -28.56 -3.75 44.23
C VAL A 15 -27.88 -3.62 42.85
N LEU A 16 -26.99 -2.64 42.71
CA LEU A 16 -26.03 -2.62 41.62
C LEU A 16 -25.07 -3.81 41.81
N SER A 17 -25.43 -4.94 41.21
CA SER A 17 -24.48 -5.98 40.91
C SER A 17 -23.53 -5.37 39.87
N CYS A 18 -22.33 -4.99 40.28
CA CYS A 18 -21.21 -4.80 39.38
C CYS A 18 -20.87 -6.18 38.78
N ALA A 19 -21.66 -6.59 37.80
CA ALA A 19 -21.19 -7.54 36.82
C ALA A 19 -20.03 -6.81 36.12
N ARG A 20 -18.80 -7.23 36.30
CA ARG A 20 -17.73 -6.94 35.36
C ARG A 20 -18.27 -7.43 34.02
N LEU A 21 -18.70 -6.52 33.16
CA LEU A 21 -18.79 -6.81 31.75
C LEU A 21 -17.35 -7.16 31.35
N SER A 22 -17.03 -8.45 31.32
CA SER A 22 -15.88 -8.89 30.55
C SER A 22 -16.17 -8.44 29.13
N ALA A 23 -15.32 -7.57 28.59
CA ALA A 23 -15.41 -7.21 27.18
C ALA A 23 -15.46 -8.53 26.40
N GLN A 24 -16.38 -8.64 25.46
CA GLN A 24 -16.43 -9.82 24.60
C GLN A 24 -15.13 -9.83 23.79
N PRO A 25 -14.51 -11.00 23.58
CA PRO A 25 -13.29 -11.10 22.79
C PRO A 25 -13.53 -10.56 21.39
N VAL A 26 -12.53 -9.83 20.86
CA VAL A 26 -12.62 -9.14 19.57
C VAL A 26 -12.37 -10.10 18.41
N PHE A 27 -11.54 -11.11 18.66
CA PHE A 27 -11.08 -12.09 17.67
C PHE A 27 -11.30 -13.52 18.17
N THR A 28 -11.40 -14.46 17.23
CA THR A 28 -11.40 -15.89 17.55
C THR A 28 -10.24 -16.61 16.87
N CYS A 29 -9.69 -17.62 17.54
CA CYS A 29 -8.62 -18.46 16.99
C CYS A 29 -9.08 -19.10 15.65
N GLN A 30 -10.30 -19.61 15.62
CA GLN A 30 -10.86 -20.25 14.43
C GLN A 30 -10.91 -19.32 13.23
N GLU A 31 -11.42 -18.10 13.42
CA GLU A 31 -11.58 -17.12 12.32
C GLU A 31 -10.22 -16.62 11.81
N PHE A 32 -9.25 -16.42 12.73
CA PHE A 32 -7.90 -16.08 12.31
C PHE A 32 -7.23 -17.22 11.53
N ALA A 33 -7.33 -18.46 12.02
CA ALA A 33 -6.73 -19.61 11.34
C ALA A 33 -7.35 -19.87 9.96
N LYS A 34 -8.69 -19.73 9.87
CA LYS A 34 -9.45 -20.00 8.65
C LYS A 34 -10.50 -18.90 8.40
N PRO A 35 -10.08 -17.75 7.83
CA PRO A 35 -10.98 -16.62 7.60
C PRO A 35 -12.15 -16.94 6.67
N GLU A 36 -13.34 -16.43 7.03
CA GLU A 36 -14.53 -16.51 6.18
C GLU A 36 -14.32 -15.83 4.82
N PRO A 37 -15.08 -16.19 3.78
CA PRO A 37 -14.97 -15.60 2.44
C PRO A 37 -15.01 -14.06 2.39
N LYS A 38 -15.77 -13.42 3.29
CA LYS A 38 -15.89 -11.95 3.35
C LYS A 38 -14.59 -11.22 3.65
N TRP A 39 -13.59 -11.91 4.24
CA TRP A 39 -12.29 -11.34 4.54
C TRP A 39 -11.26 -11.54 3.43
N ARG A 40 -11.56 -12.43 2.47
CA ARG A 40 -10.65 -12.76 1.38
C ARG A 40 -10.55 -11.60 0.39
N PRO A 41 -9.42 -11.47 -0.32
CA PRO A 41 -9.24 -10.41 -1.30
C PRO A 41 -10.21 -10.58 -2.49
N ILE A 42 -10.66 -9.45 -3.04
CA ILE A 42 -11.54 -9.36 -4.20
C ILE A 42 -10.72 -8.81 -5.36
N PRO A 43 -10.17 -9.63 -6.28
CA PRO A 43 -9.33 -9.16 -7.36
C PRO A 43 -10.14 -8.45 -8.43
N LEU A 44 -9.48 -7.60 -9.24
CA LEU A 44 -10.00 -7.20 -10.52
C LEU A 44 -10.01 -8.40 -11.47
N TRP A 45 -11.12 -8.63 -12.15
CA TRP A 45 -11.27 -9.67 -13.17
C TRP A 45 -11.50 -9.04 -14.53
N PHE A 46 -10.42 -8.94 -15.32
CA PHE A 46 -10.47 -8.36 -16.64
C PHE A 46 -11.23 -9.28 -17.60
N TRP A 47 -12.36 -8.85 -18.11
CA TRP A 47 -13.04 -9.45 -19.23
C TRP A 47 -12.46 -8.83 -20.50
N ASN A 48 -11.36 -9.40 -20.98
CA ASN A 48 -10.47 -8.73 -21.93
C ASN A 48 -10.46 -9.35 -23.33
N ASN A 49 -10.53 -8.48 -24.35
CA ASN A 49 -10.21 -8.73 -25.76
C ASN A 49 -10.74 -10.06 -26.34
N THR A 50 -11.95 -10.50 -25.95
CA THR A 50 -12.56 -11.73 -26.45
C THR A 50 -14.07 -11.70 -26.27
N THR A 51 -14.75 -12.71 -26.85
CA THR A 51 -16.16 -12.95 -26.56
C THR A 51 -16.28 -13.76 -25.26
N ILE A 52 -16.98 -13.22 -24.29
CA ILE A 52 -17.25 -13.90 -23.01
C ILE A 52 -18.26 -15.03 -23.23
N LYS A 53 -17.92 -16.23 -22.80
CA LYS A 53 -18.78 -17.43 -22.91
C LYS A 53 -19.20 -17.88 -21.52
N GLU A 54 -20.47 -18.16 -21.32
CA GLU A 54 -21.03 -18.54 -20.03
C GLU A 54 -20.31 -19.74 -19.39
N SER A 55 -20.04 -20.80 -20.14
CA SER A 55 -19.37 -22.00 -19.62
C SER A 55 -17.93 -21.78 -19.18
N GLU A 56 -17.19 -20.91 -19.87
CA GLU A 56 -15.83 -20.53 -19.50
C GLU A 56 -15.84 -19.60 -18.28
N LEU A 57 -16.80 -18.69 -18.21
CA LEU A 57 -17.04 -17.78 -17.10
C LEU A 57 -17.34 -18.56 -15.80
N GLU A 58 -18.25 -19.54 -15.87
CA GLU A 58 -18.58 -20.42 -14.72
C GLU A 58 -17.36 -21.17 -14.22
N GLN A 59 -16.60 -21.79 -15.13
CA GLN A 59 -15.39 -22.52 -14.77
C GLN A 59 -14.34 -21.61 -14.12
N GLN A 60 -14.09 -20.43 -14.69
CA GLN A 60 -13.10 -19.51 -14.16
C GLN A 60 -13.50 -19.00 -12.78
N PHE A 61 -14.74 -18.56 -12.60
CA PHE A 61 -15.23 -18.07 -11.31
C PHE A 61 -15.16 -19.15 -10.23
N GLN A 62 -15.48 -20.41 -10.60
CA GLN A 62 -15.37 -21.53 -9.67
C GLN A 62 -13.92 -21.75 -9.22
N HIS A 63 -12.96 -21.74 -10.16
CA HIS A 63 -11.54 -21.87 -9.79
C HIS A 63 -11.05 -20.73 -8.92
N MET A 64 -11.41 -19.48 -9.24
CA MET A 64 -11.05 -18.30 -8.45
C MET A 64 -11.50 -18.44 -6.98
N THR A 65 -12.72 -18.91 -6.76
CA THR A 65 -13.31 -18.99 -5.41
C THR A 65 -12.94 -20.25 -4.64
N ASP A 66 -12.80 -21.41 -5.31
CA ASP A 66 -12.59 -22.71 -4.66
C ASP A 66 -11.10 -23.09 -4.60
N SER A 67 -10.31 -22.78 -5.63
CA SER A 67 -8.90 -23.15 -5.71
C SER A 67 -7.98 -22.03 -5.22
N ASP A 68 -8.18 -20.82 -5.75
CA ASP A 68 -7.34 -19.67 -5.43
C ASP A 68 -7.80 -18.96 -4.15
N LEU A 69 -9.02 -19.28 -3.66
CA LEU A 69 -9.65 -18.73 -2.45
C LEU A 69 -9.81 -17.21 -2.46
N TYR A 70 -10.16 -16.64 -3.60
CA TYR A 70 -10.64 -15.27 -3.65
C TYR A 70 -12.01 -15.11 -2.99
N GLY A 71 -12.28 -13.94 -2.45
CA GLY A 71 -13.56 -13.56 -1.82
C GLY A 71 -14.62 -13.10 -2.82
N GLY A 72 -14.35 -13.23 -4.11
CA GLY A 72 -15.20 -12.79 -5.22
C GLY A 72 -14.42 -12.11 -6.33
N CYS A 73 -14.99 -11.09 -6.98
CA CYS A 73 -14.32 -10.33 -8.05
C CYS A 73 -14.92 -8.95 -8.30
N GLY A 74 -14.12 -8.04 -8.90
CA GLY A 74 -14.60 -6.85 -9.58
C GLY A 74 -14.46 -7.03 -11.08
N ILE A 75 -15.56 -7.05 -11.83
CA ILE A 75 -15.52 -7.30 -13.28
C ILE A 75 -15.15 -6.03 -14.01
N LEU A 76 -14.02 -6.05 -14.73
CA LEU A 76 -13.51 -4.96 -15.55
C LEU A 76 -13.56 -5.34 -17.04
N PRO A 77 -14.51 -4.81 -17.81
CA PRO A 77 -14.51 -4.96 -19.26
C PRO A 77 -13.34 -4.20 -19.89
N PHE A 78 -12.59 -4.85 -20.79
CA PHE A 78 -11.34 -4.26 -21.30
C PHE A 78 -11.03 -4.61 -22.75
N GLY A 79 -10.45 -3.66 -23.47
CA GLY A 79 -9.87 -3.85 -24.79
C GLY A 79 -10.86 -3.79 -25.96
N GLY A 80 -10.32 -3.54 -27.17
CA GLY A 80 -11.12 -3.22 -28.37
C GLY A 80 -11.94 -4.37 -28.95
N ASN A 81 -11.64 -5.63 -28.59
CA ASN A 81 -12.32 -6.81 -29.10
C ASN A 81 -13.22 -7.48 -28.05
N PHE A 82 -13.60 -6.76 -27.01
CA PHE A 82 -14.49 -7.26 -25.96
C PHE A 82 -15.94 -7.42 -26.49
N SER A 83 -16.56 -8.55 -26.21
CA SER A 83 -17.95 -8.86 -26.52
C SER A 83 -18.57 -9.70 -25.40
N PRO A 84 -19.81 -9.45 -24.97
CA PRO A 84 -20.85 -8.59 -25.55
C PRO A 84 -20.58 -7.09 -25.36
N ALA A 85 -21.36 -6.24 -26.05
CA ALA A 85 -21.25 -4.80 -25.88
C ALA A 85 -21.51 -4.40 -24.43
N TYR A 86 -20.64 -3.52 -23.89
CA TYR A 86 -20.72 -3.03 -22.51
C TYR A 86 -22.10 -2.41 -22.22
N LEU A 87 -22.69 -2.74 -21.07
CA LEU A 87 -24.03 -2.36 -20.61
C LEU A 87 -25.19 -2.79 -21.54
N SER A 88 -24.98 -3.80 -22.43
CA SER A 88 -26.09 -4.42 -23.18
C SER A 88 -26.83 -5.44 -22.32
N GLU A 89 -28.04 -5.83 -22.72
CA GLU A 89 -28.82 -6.89 -22.07
C GLU A 89 -28.03 -8.21 -21.97
N GLU A 90 -27.25 -8.55 -22.99
CA GLU A 90 -26.40 -9.76 -22.97
C GLU A 90 -25.22 -9.60 -21.99
N TYR A 91 -24.66 -8.37 -21.85
CA TYR A 91 -23.67 -8.10 -20.81
C TYR A 91 -24.25 -8.30 -19.41
N PHE A 92 -25.43 -7.73 -19.15
CA PHE A 92 -26.09 -7.90 -17.85
C PHE A 92 -26.55 -9.33 -17.60
N ARG A 93 -26.90 -10.08 -18.64
CA ARG A 93 -27.21 -11.50 -18.50
C ARG A 93 -26.00 -12.31 -17.99
N LEU A 94 -24.82 -12.07 -18.57
CA LEU A 94 -23.58 -12.74 -18.14
C LEU A 94 -23.10 -12.23 -16.78
N TYR A 95 -23.21 -10.94 -16.54
CA TYR A 95 -22.90 -10.35 -15.22
C TYR A 95 -23.80 -10.93 -14.13
N GLY A 96 -25.09 -11.05 -14.41
CA GLY A 96 -26.08 -11.64 -13.50
C GLY A 96 -25.77 -13.10 -13.16
N LYS A 97 -25.19 -13.85 -14.09
CA LYS A 97 -24.73 -15.21 -13.82
C LYS A 97 -23.62 -15.26 -12.76
N VAL A 98 -22.68 -14.30 -12.80
CA VAL A 98 -21.65 -14.17 -11.76
C VAL A 98 -22.27 -13.77 -10.42
N VAL A 99 -23.25 -12.85 -10.43
CA VAL A 99 -23.98 -12.44 -9.21
C VAL A 99 -24.68 -13.65 -8.56
N GLU A 100 -25.32 -14.51 -9.35
CA GLU A 100 -25.94 -15.74 -8.84
C GLU A 100 -24.92 -16.67 -8.21
N MET A 101 -23.82 -16.97 -8.91
CA MET A 101 -22.75 -17.82 -8.39
C MET A 101 -22.10 -17.23 -7.13
N ALA A 102 -21.89 -15.92 -7.09
CA ALA A 102 -21.35 -15.24 -5.91
C ALA A 102 -22.29 -15.37 -4.70
N ARG A 103 -23.60 -15.22 -4.93
CA ARG A 103 -24.63 -15.43 -3.88
C ARG A 103 -24.62 -16.86 -3.36
N GLU A 104 -24.59 -17.86 -4.25
CA GLU A 104 -24.55 -19.28 -3.88
C GLU A 104 -23.32 -19.67 -3.07
N LYS A 105 -22.17 -19.05 -3.37
CA LYS A 105 -20.90 -19.30 -2.70
C LYS A 105 -20.67 -18.44 -1.45
N GLY A 106 -21.53 -17.43 -1.19
CA GLY A 106 -21.37 -16.49 -0.10
C GLY A 106 -20.14 -15.60 -0.25
N VAL A 107 -19.75 -15.28 -1.49
CA VAL A 107 -18.66 -14.35 -1.83
C VAL A 107 -19.20 -13.02 -2.33
N GLN A 108 -18.35 -12.01 -2.45
CA GLN A 108 -18.74 -10.63 -2.74
C GLN A 108 -18.27 -10.18 -4.12
N MET A 109 -18.91 -9.13 -4.62
CA MET A 109 -18.49 -8.47 -5.86
C MET A 109 -18.29 -6.97 -5.60
N SER A 110 -17.32 -6.38 -6.30
CA SER A 110 -17.16 -4.94 -6.43
C SER A 110 -17.65 -4.50 -7.81
N LEU A 111 -18.42 -3.43 -7.86
CA LEU A 111 -18.90 -2.85 -9.10
C LEU A 111 -17.79 -1.96 -9.67
N TYR A 112 -17.18 -2.38 -10.77
CA TYR A 112 -16.27 -1.54 -11.56
C TYR A 112 -17.09 -0.67 -12.52
N ASP A 113 -16.84 0.63 -12.52
CA ASP A 113 -17.77 1.63 -13.06
C ASP A 113 -17.54 2.03 -14.52
N GLU A 114 -16.55 1.43 -15.19
CA GLU A 114 -16.14 1.85 -16.53
C GLU A 114 -15.89 0.66 -17.50
N TYR A 115 -15.64 0.96 -18.73
CA TYR A 115 -15.09 0.07 -19.75
C TYR A 115 -13.62 0.45 -20.02
N GLY A 116 -12.68 -0.24 -19.36
CA GLY A 116 -11.30 0.19 -19.23
C GLY A 116 -11.18 1.32 -18.20
N PHE A 117 -10.17 2.15 -18.30
CA PHE A 117 -9.90 3.30 -17.43
C PHE A 117 -9.39 4.50 -18.23
N PRO A 118 -9.43 5.75 -17.70
CA PRO A 118 -9.99 6.14 -16.42
C PRO A 118 -11.51 6.24 -16.41
N SER A 119 -12.10 6.20 -15.20
CA SER A 119 -13.54 6.36 -15.01
C SER A 119 -14.07 7.69 -15.51
N GLY A 120 -15.25 7.69 -16.16
CA GLY A 120 -15.96 8.91 -16.55
C GLY A 120 -16.34 9.04 -18.01
N SER A 121 -15.95 8.12 -18.90
CA SER A 121 -16.23 8.23 -20.34
C SER A 121 -17.24 7.22 -20.88
N MET A 122 -17.48 6.12 -20.15
CA MET A 122 -18.24 4.97 -20.61
C MET A 122 -17.65 4.30 -21.86
N GLY A 123 -16.36 4.10 -21.90
CA GLY A 123 -15.62 3.52 -23.01
C GLY A 123 -14.41 4.34 -23.40
N CYS A 124 -13.49 4.49 -22.48
CA CYS A 124 -12.31 5.34 -22.59
C CYS A 124 -11.20 4.75 -23.48
N ILE A 125 -10.02 5.35 -23.43
CA ILE A 125 -8.84 5.02 -24.27
C ILE A 125 -8.45 3.55 -24.13
N ASN A 126 -8.49 2.99 -22.94
CA ASN A 126 -8.12 1.60 -22.66
C ASN A 126 -9.29 0.61 -22.85
N GLY A 127 -10.48 1.11 -23.12
CA GLY A 127 -11.65 0.34 -23.56
C GLY A 127 -11.77 0.25 -25.08
N ASN A 128 -12.98 0.49 -25.60
CA ASN A 128 -13.24 0.44 -27.04
C ASN A 128 -12.99 1.78 -27.77
N GLY A 129 -12.56 2.82 -27.05
CA GLY A 129 -12.29 4.14 -27.59
C GLY A 129 -13.50 4.96 -28.01
N VAL A 130 -14.73 4.55 -27.65
CA VAL A 130 -15.98 5.27 -27.98
C VAL A 130 -16.41 6.12 -26.80
N PRO A 131 -16.29 7.43 -26.85
CA PRO A 131 -16.62 8.33 -25.74
C PRO A 131 -18.15 8.52 -25.62
N ARG A 132 -18.85 7.54 -25.07
CA ARG A 132 -20.31 7.53 -24.99
C ARG A 132 -20.85 8.66 -24.13
N PHE A 133 -20.24 8.95 -22.98
CA PHE A 133 -20.70 10.00 -22.07
C PHE A 133 -20.73 11.36 -22.77
N ARG A 134 -19.66 11.73 -23.50
CA ARG A 134 -19.62 12.99 -24.25
C ARG A 134 -20.73 13.09 -25.32
N ASN A 135 -21.04 11.97 -25.97
CA ASN A 135 -22.09 11.92 -26.96
C ASN A 135 -23.50 12.03 -26.36
N ASN A 136 -23.72 11.40 -25.20
CA ASN A 136 -24.98 11.41 -24.47
C ASN A 136 -25.27 12.77 -23.83
N HIS A 137 -24.22 13.40 -23.27
CA HIS A 137 -24.31 14.62 -22.48
C HIS A 137 -23.36 15.73 -22.94
N PRO A 138 -23.64 16.34 -24.12
CA PRO A 138 -22.82 17.43 -24.66
C PRO A 138 -22.72 18.58 -23.65
N GLY A 139 -21.51 19.07 -23.39
CA GLY A 139 -21.23 20.15 -22.45
C GLY A 139 -21.05 19.76 -20.99
N MET A 140 -21.22 18.46 -20.64
CA MET A 140 -21.00 17.93 -19.30
C MET A 140 -19.65 17.23 -19.13
N THR A 141 -18.75 17.40 -20.10
CA THR A 141 -17.39 16.84 -20.07
C THR A 141 -16.38 17.86 -19.57
N ILE A 142 -15.17 17.37 -19.31
CA ILE A 142 -14.05 18.16 -18.77
C ILE A 142 -13.86 19.47 -19.52
N LYS A 143 -13.79 20.55 -18.76
CA LYS A 143 -13.46 21.90 -19.21
C LYS A 143 -12.10 22.31 -18.67
N ARG A 144 -11.51 23.37 -19.28
CA ARG A 144 -10.25 23.94 -18.82
C ARG A 144 -10.32 25.46 -18.75
N LEU A 145 -9.44 26.04 -17.93
CA LEU A 145 -9.27 27.49 -17.85
C LEU A 145 -8.22 27.96 -18.87
N ASP A 146 -8.65 28.70 -19.85
CA ASP A 146 -7.76 29.39 -20.79
C ASP A 146 -7.71 30.89 -20.48
N LYS A 147 -6.58 31.54 -20.82
CA LYS A 147 -6.40 32.98 -20.71
C LYS A 147 -6.07 33.61 -22.05
N THR A 148 -6.59 34.82 -22.27
CA THR A 148 -6.17 35.69 -23.37
C THR A 148 -5.63 36.99 -22.80
N GLU A 149 -4.52 37.49 -23.33
CA GLU A 149 -3.83 38.67 -22.80
C GLU A 149 -3.79 39.79 -23.84
N TYR A 150 -4.05 41.00 -23.40
CA TYR A 150 -3.99 42.25 -24.18
C TYR A 150 -3.14 43.27 -23.43
N THR A 151 -2.49 44.20 -24.15
CA THR A 151 -1.73 45.28 -23.52
C THR A 151 -2.54 46.58 -23.48
N ALA A 152 -2.68 47.16 -22.31
CA ALA A 152 -3.30 48.46 -22.08
C ALA A 152 -2.27 49.47 -21.53
N TYR A 153 -2.25 50.65 -22.11
CA TYR A 153 -1.27 51.70 -21.77
C TYR A 153 -1.89 52.75 -20.82
N PRO A 154 -1.10 53.25 -19.85
CA PRO A 154 -1.57 54.29 -18.95
C PRO A 154 -2.19 55.47 -19.63
N LEU A 155 -3.31 55.98 -19.11
CA LEU A 155 -4.11 57.10 -19.63
C LEU A 155 -4.72 56.92 -21.00
N LYS A 156 -4.55 55.75 -21.65
CA LYS A 156 -5.20 55.42 -22.93
C LYS A 156 -6.43 54.61 -22.67
N LYS A 157 -7.56 55.01 -23.24
CA LYS A 157 -8.80 54.20 -23.16
C LYS A 157 -8.59 52.87 -23.87
N PHE A 158 -8.79 51.79 -23.13
CA PHE A 158 -8.79 50.42 -23.64
C PHE A 158 -10.23 49.94 -23.79
N THR A 159 -10.55 49.31 -24.92
CA THR A 159 -11.88 48.73 -25.18
C THR A 159 -11.73 47.34 -25.75
N LEU A 160 -12.50 46.39 -25.22
CA LEU A 160 -12.52 45.01 -25.69
C LEU A 160 -13.97 44.50 -25.71
N ASP A 161 -14.37 43.91 -26.82
CA ASP A 161 -15.62 43.17 -26.92
C ASP A 161 -15.43 41.74 -26.43
N LEU A 162 -16.19 41.35 -25.42
CA LEU A 162 -16.13 40.04 -24.79
C LEU A 162 -17.10 39.03 -25.41
N SER A 163 -18.01 39.48 -26.30
CA SER A 163 -19.03 38.62 -26.89
C SER A 163 -18.44 37.55 -27.84
N GLY A 164 -17.23 37.78 -28.34
CA GLY A 164 -16.52 36.88 -29.25
C GLY A 164 -15.54 35.90 -28.53
N MET A 165 -15.54 35.88 -27.21
CA MET A 165 -14.66 34.95 -26.47
C MET A 165 -15.15 33.52 -26.59
N ASN A 166 -14.20 32.57 -26.68
CA ASN A 166 -14.51 31.15 -26.69
C ASN A 166 -14.81 30.71 -25.25
N GLY A 167 -15.95 30.05 -25.03
CA GLY A 167 -16.38 29.57 -23.70
C GLY A 167 -16.97 30.64 -22.78
N SER A 168 -17.16 30.30 -21.51
CA SER A 168 -17.74 31.18 -20.48
C SER A 168 -16.65 32.07 -19.86
N VAL A 169 -16.85 33.38 -19.93
CA VAL A 169 -15.93 34.34 -19.29
C VAL A 169 -16.03 34.25 -17.78
N MET A 170 -14.98 33.73 -17.13
CA MET A 170 -14.88 33.53 -15.69
C MET A 170 -14.45 34.81 -14.96
N ALA A 171 -13.46 35.50 -15.49
CA ALA A 171 -12.94 36.73 -14.92
C ALA A 171 -12.30 37.64 -15.98
N VAL A 172 -12.28 38.95 -15.70
CA VAL A 172 -11.47 39.92 -16.42
C VAL A 172 -10.68 40.74 -15.43
N ALA A 173 -9.36 40.67 -15.52
CA ALA A 173 -8.46 41.36 -14.60
C ALA A 173 -7.34 42.08 -15.35
N ALA A 174 -6.73 43.05 -14.70
CA ALA A 174 -5.53 43.70 -15.22
C ALA A 174 -4.37 43.42 -14.26
N TYR A 175 -3.22 43.04 -14.80
CA TYR A 175 -1.97 42.74 -14.10
C TYR A 175 -0.87 43.73 -14.49
N SER A 176 -0.22 44.32 -13.51
CA SER A 176 0.97 45.17 -13.65
C SER A 176 2.23 44.41 -13.25
N ALA A 177 3.06 44.03 -14.23
CA ALA A 177 4.35 43.39 -13.95
C ALA A 177 5.34 44.31 -13.20
N MET A 178 5.23 45.63 -13.41
CA MET A 178 6.10 46.59 -12.77
C MET A 178 5.85 46.70 -11.25
N LYS A 179 4.59 46.57 -10.83
CA LYS A 179 4.18 46.67 -9.42
C LYS A 179 3.85 45.32 -8.80
N LYS A 180 3.86 44.24 -9.57
CA LYS A 180 3.42 42.92 -9.12
C LYS A 180 2.05 43.01 -8.42
N THR A 181 1.07 43.54 -9.11
CA THR A 181 -0.28 43.70 -8.57
C THR A 181 -1.34 43.44 -9.64
N SER A 182 -2.52 43.05 -9.21
CA SER A 182 -3.66 42.81 -10.08
C SER A 182 -4.93 43.49 -9.55
N VAL A 183 -5.83 43.83 -10.47
CA VAL A 183 -7.11 44.47 -10.16
C VAL A 183 -8.23 43.82 -10.99
N SER A 184 -9.41 43.68 -10.40
CA SER A 184 -10.60 43.23 -11.14
C SER A 184 -11.07 44.35 -12.11
N LEU A 185 -11.42 43.93 -13.30
CA LEU A 185 -12.03 44.84 -14.29
C LEU A 185 -13.54 44.61 -14.42
N ARG A 186 -14.16 43.80 -13.59
CA ARG A 186 -15.59 43.45 -13.64
C ARG A 186 -16.52 44.67 -13.68
N SER A 187 -16.23 45.68 -12.86
CA SER A 187 -17.03 46.91 -12.79
C SER A 187 -16.92 47.81 -14.04
N TYR A 188 -15.98 47.53 -14.91
CA TYR A 188 -15.79 48.26 -16.18
C TYR A 188 -16.40 47.55 -17.37
N ILE A 189 -17.16 46.47 -17.12
CA ILE A 189 -17.87 45.71 -18.17
C ILE A 189 -19.33 46.11 -18.17
N SER A 190 -19.84 46.54 -19.36
CA SER A 190 -21.25 46.77 -19.63
C SER A 190 -21.62 46.25 -21.01
N ASP A 191 -22.76 45.56 -21.11
CA ASP A 191 -23.28 45.02 -22.38
C ASP A 191 -22.26 44.18 -23.16
N GLY A 192 -21.49 43.34 -22.42
CA GLY A 192 -20.46 42.47 -23.00
C GLY A 192 -19.19 43.22 -23.45
N LYS A 193 -19.04 44.50 -23.15
CA LYS A 193 -17.88 45.32 -23.52
C LYS A 193 -17.13 45.82 -22.30
N LEU A 194 -15.82 45.57 -22.27
CA LEU A 194 -14.90 46.18 -21.33
C LEU A 194 -14.45 47.54 -21.82
N VAL A 195 -14.61 48.59 -20.99
CA VAL A 195 -14.09 49.92 -21.26
C VAL A 195 -13.33 50.38 -20.03
N TRP A 196 -12.01 50.52 -20.13
CA TRP A 196 -11.15 50.86 -19.00
C TRP A 196 -10.02 51.81 -19.41
N THR A 197 -9.63 52.71 -18.50
CA THR A 197 -8.48 53.57 -18.70
C THR A 197 -7.49 53.31 -17.58
N PRO A 198 -6.33 52.68 -17.88
CA PRO A 198 -5.34 52.32 -16.86
C PRO A 198 -4.76 53.55 -16.15
N PRO A 199 -4.50 53.48 -14.82
CA PRO A 199 -3.86 54.54 -14.08
C PRO A 199 -2.37 54.67 -14.40
N THR A 200 -1.75 55.79 -14.08
CA THR A 200 -0.30 56.05 -14.20
C THR A 200 0.48 55.36 -13.08
N GLY A 201 1.78 55.19 -13.27
CA GLY A 201 2.68 54.68 -12.22
C GLY A 201 2.80 53.17 -12.12
N TYR A 202 2.13 52.42 -12.98
CA TYR A 202 2.13 50.94 -12.99
C TYR A 202 2.76 50.32 -14.26
N GLY A 203 3.31 51.14 -15.20
CA GLY A 203 3.73 50.66 -16.50
C GLY A 203 2.56 50.26 -17.40
N PRO A 204 2.83 49.57 -18.51
CA PRO A 204 1.80 48.91 -19.29
C PRO A 204 1.13 47.79 -18.48
N TRP A 205 -0.17 47.66 -18.58
CA TRP A 205 -0.96 46.63 -17.95
C TRP A 205 -1.23 45.49 -18.93
N LYS A 206 -1.20 44.24 -18.42
CA LYS A 206 -1.80 43.09 -19.11
C LYS A 206 -3.26 43.01 -18.72
N VAL A 207 -4.18 43.22 -19.67
CA VAL A 207 -5.60 42.91 -19.48
C VAL A 207 -5.78 41.44 -19.83
N MET A 208 -6.22 40.66 -18.86
CA MET A 208 -6.37 39.22 -18.95
C MET A 208 -7.84 38.86 -18.93
N VAL A 209 -8.27 38.07 -19.90
CA VAL A 209 -9.61 37.47 -19.94
C VAL A 209 -9.44 35.97 -19.70
N PHE A 210 -10.12 35.48 -18.70
CA PHE A 210 -10.10 34.05 -18.32
C PHE A 210 -11.41 33.40 -18.74
N CYS A 211 -11.32 32.33 -19.52
CA CYS A 211 -12.47 31.63 -20.04
C CYS A 211 -12.44 30.15 -19.65
N CYS A 212 -13.60 29.65 -19.23
CA CYS A 212 -13.82 28.21 -19.09
C CYS A 212 -14.28 27.66 -20.43
N VAL A 213 -13.46 26.79 -21.02
CA VAL A 213 -13.68 26.23 -22.35
C VAL A 213 -13.79 24.73 -22.34
N ASP A 214 -14.47 24.13 -23.30
CA ASP A 214 -14.44 22.68 -23.51
C ASP A 214 -12.99 22.23 -23.79
N SER A 215 -12.50 21.27 -23.06
CA SER A 215 -11.14 20.73 -23.24
C SER A 215 -11.00 19.76 -24.41
N GLY A 216 -12.12 19.24 -24.91
CA GLY A 216 -12.16 18.16 -25.89
C GLY A 216 -12.07 16.77 -25.29
N ASP A 217 -11.75 16.63 -23.97
CA ASP A 217 -11.67 15.36 -23.29
C ASP A 217 -13.05 14.69 -23.18
N PRO A 218 -13.17 13.37 -23.36
CA PRO A 218 -14.45 12.66 -23.33
C PRO A 218 -15.01 12.41 -21.93
N ASN A 219 -14.19 12.53 -20.89
CA ASN A 219 -14.59 12.20 -19.53
C ASN A 219 -15.53 13.26 -18.94
N VAL A 220 -16.31 12.84 -17.96
CA VAL A 220 -17.22 13.69 -17.18
C VAL A 220 -16.47 14.87 -16.54
N ASP A 221 -17.13 16.04 -16.46
CA ASP A 221 -16.61 17.17 -15.67
C ASP A 221 -16.62 16.78 -14.18
N TYR A 222 -15.49 16.26 -13.69
CA TYR A 222 -15.34 15.80 -12.29
C TYR A 222 -15.58 16.91 -11.26
N LEU A 223 -15.47 18.19 -11.63
CA LEU A 223 -15.72 19.32 -10.75
C LEU A 223 -17.21 19.70 -10.66
N ASN A 224 -18.05 19.05 -11.48
CA ASN A 224 -19.47 19.37 -11.58
C ASN A 224 -20.33 18.19 -11.09
N PRO A 225 -20.93 18.26 -9.89
CA PRO A 225 -21.73 17.16 -9.35
C PRO A 225 -22.94 16.79 -10.23
N GLU A 226 -23.51 17.73 -10.99
CA GLU A 226 -24.61 17.43 -11.89
C GLU A 226 -24.16 16.59 -13.09
N ALA A 227 -22.93 16.83 -13.60
CA ALA A 227 -22.35 15.98 -14.63
C ALA A 227 -22.06 14.57 -14.10
N VAL A 228 -21.51 14.46 -12.88
CA VAL A 228 -21.22 13.17 -12.26
C VAL A 228 -22.50 12.36 -11.96
N LYS A 229 -23.60 13.02 -11.59
CA LYS A 229 -24.92 12.33 -11.44
C LYS A 229 -25.37 11.70 -12.76
N LEU A 230 -25.17 12.36 -13.89
CA LEU A 230 -25.49 11.78 -15.20
C LEU A 230 -24.59 10.60 -15.55
N PHE A 231 -23.29 10.65 -15.17
CA PHE A 231 -22.39 9.51 -15.33
C PHE A 231 -22.85 8.32 -14.48
N ILE A 232 -23.26 8.56 -13.23
CA ILE A 232 -23.80 7.53 -12.33
C ILE A 232 -25.10 6.94 -12.91
N GLU A 233 -25.98 7.76 -13.45
CA GLU A 233 -27.22 7.31 -14.09
C GLU A 233 -26.95 6.42 -15.31
N ASP A 234 -25.95 6.78 -16.11
CA ASP A 234 -25.57 6.03 -17.31
C ASP A 234 -24.81 4.73 -17.01
N THR A 235 -24.19 4.61 -15.84
CA THR A 235 -23.35 3.46 -15.45
C THR A 235 -23.89 2.73 -14.22
N HIS A 236 -23.59 3.20 -13.03
CA HIS A 236 -23.91 2.55 -11.73
C HIS A 236 -25.40 2.21 -11.59
N GLU A 237 -26.27 3.14 -11.94
CA GLU A 237 -27.73 2.97 -11.84
C GLU A 237 -28.24 1.87 -12.76
N GLN A 238 -27.54 1.57 -13.89
CA GLN A 238 -27.89 0.44 -14.75
C GLN A 238 -27.68 -0.90 -14.03
N TYR A 239 -26.60 -1.06 -13.28
CA TYR A 239 -26.36 -2.27 -12.47
C TYR A 239 -27.42 -2.41 -11.36
N TYR A 240 -27.75 -1.29 -10.68
CA TYR A 240 -28.79 -1.32 -9.66
C TYR A 240 -30.15 -1.72 -10.20
N ARG A 241 -30.56 -1.22 -11.36
CA ARG A 241 -31.81 -1.58 -12.01
C ARG A 241 -31.91 -3.05 -12.39
N HIS A 242 -30.79 -3.68 -12.77
CA HIS A 242 -30.75 -5.10 -13.11
C HIS A 242 -30.66 -6.00 -11.88
N PHE A 243 -30.00 -5.56 -10.81
CA PHE A 243 -29.66 -6.41 -9.66
C PHE A 243 -29.96 -5.76 -8.30
N PRO A 244 -31.13 -5.15 -8.07
CA PRO A 244 -31.39 -4.37 -6.84
C PRO A 244 -31.24 -5.22 -5.57
N GLU A 245 -31.60 -6.51 -5.62
CA GLU A 245 -31.49 -7.45 -4.49
C GLU A 245 -30.06 -7.92 -4.19
N ALA A 246 -29.11 -7.63 -5.07
CA ALA A 246 -27.70 -7.98 -4.86
C ALA A 246 -26.93 -6.88 -4.13
N PHE A 247 -27.40 -5.63 -4.19
CA PHE A 247 -26.73 -4.51 -3.54
C PHE A 247 -26.78 -4.63 -2.01
N GLY A 248 -25.68 -4.35 -1.36
CA GLY A 248 -25.50 -4.50 0.09
C GLY A 248 -25.38 -5.96 0.57
N THR A 249 -25.51 -6.94 -0.34
CA THR A 249 -25.42 -8.37 0.01
C THR A 249 -24.32 -9.09 -0.79
N VAL A 250 -24.40 -9.06 -2.10
CA VAL A 250 -23.40 -9.62 -3.03
C VAL A 250 -22.52 -8.52 -3.60
N ILE A 251 -23.12 -7.45 -4.13
CA ILE A 251 -22.40 -6.26 -4.58
C ILE A 251 -22.24 -5.35 -3.36
N THR A 252 -21.01 -5.22 -2.86
CA THR A 252 -20.73 -4.57 -1.56
C THR A 252 -19.96 -3.27 -1.69
N SER A 253 -19.38 -3.00 -2.85
CA SER A 253 -18.63 -1.76 -3.12
C SER A 253 -18.70 -1.36 -4.58
N THR A 254 -18.42 -0.08 -4.86
CA THR A 254 -18.02 0.38 -6.19
C THR A 254 -16.50 0.41 -6.28
N PHE A 255 -15.97 0.53 -7.49
CA PHE A 255 -14.56 0.80 -7.76
C PHE A 255 -14.48 1.75 -8.93
N PHE A 256 -13.95 2.95 -8.69
CA PHE A 256 -13.57 3.89 -9.73
C PHE A 256 -12.04 3.87 -9.92
N ASP A 257 -11.60 4.16 -11.13
CA ASP A 257 -10.23 3.95 -11.59
C ASP A 257 -9.67 5.22 -12.24
N GLU A 258 -8.58 5.75 -11.73
CA GLU A 258 -7.74 6.82 -12.28
C GLU A 258 -8.42 8.12 -12.76
N PRO A 259 -9.47 8.67 -12.10
CA PRO A 259 -9.90 10.02 -12.45
C PRO A 259 -8.78 11.03 -12.11
N THR A 260 -8.59 12.04 -12.98
CA THR A 260 -7.49 12.99 -12.79
C THR A 260 -7.74 14.33 -13.47
N MET A 261 -7.21 15.41 -12.88
CA MET A 261 -7.30 16.76 -13.45
C MET A 261 -6.19 17.08 -14.45
N TYR A 262 -5.13 16.26 -14.57
CA TYR A 262 -4.04 16.57 -15.50
C TYR A 262 -4.45 16.42 -16.96
N ARG A 263 -5.51 15.69 -17.27
CA ARG A 263 -6.03 15.49 -18.64
C ARG A 263 -6.36 16.79 -19.37
N ALA A 264 -6.70 17.84 -18.64
CA ALA A 264 -6.87 19.18 -19.16
C ALA A 264 -5.56 20.02 -19.07
N GLU A 265 -4.42 19.40 -19.22
CA GLU A 265 -3.08 20.01 -19.10
C GLU A 265 -2.85 20.62 -17.70
N GLY A 266 -3.45 20.05 -16.65
CA GLY A 266 -3.44 20.57 -15.29
C GLY A 266 -4.30 21.83 -15.09
N ARG A 267 -5.06 22.24 -16.10
CA ARG A 267 -5.90 23.44 -16.11
C ARG A 267 -7.39 23.14 -15.99
N MET A 268 -7.78 21.95 -15.54
CA MET A 268 -9.19 21.60 -15.37
C MET A 268 -9.92 22.67 -14.58
N TRP A 269 -11.11 23.05 -15.05
CA TRP A 269 -11.95 24.09 -14.49
C TRP A 269 -13.42 23.81 -14.76
N THR A 270 -14.33 24.50 -14.03
CA THR A 270 -15.76 24.38 -14.25
C THR A 270 -16.45 25.74 -14.16
N GLU A 271 -17.61 25.88 -14.77
CA GLU A 271 -18.38 27.15 -14.78
C GLU A 271 -18.85 27.55 -13.39
N GLY A 272 -19.10 26.57 -12.50
CA GLY A 272 -19.52 26.81 -11.11
C GLY A 272 -18.42 27.32 -10.17
N PHE A 273 -17.17 27.40 -10.62
CA PHE A 273 -16.03 27.72 -9.79
C PHE A 273 -16.16 29.03 -9.01
N ASN A 274 -16.52 30.14 -9.67
CA ASN A 274 -16.60 31.46 -9.03
C ASN A 274 -17.68 31.51 -7.94
N ALA A 275 -18.81 30.85 -8.15
CA ALA A 275 -19.88 30.79 -7.15
C ALA A 275 -19.43 30.01 -5.91
N ARG A 276 -18.71 28.89 -6.10
CA ARG A 276 -18.18 28.11 -4.99
C ARG A 276 -17.07 28.85 -4.24
N PHE A 277 -16.19 29.54 -4.96
CA PHE A 277 -15.16 30.41 -4.37
C PHE A 277 -15.79 31.51 -3.50
N GLU A 278 -16.78 32.24 -4.03
CA GLU A 278 -17.47 33.31 -3.30
C GLU A 278 -18.19 32.76 -2.06
N GLN A 279 -18.75 31.56 -2.13
CA GLN A 279 -19.36 30.90 -0.98
C GLN A 279 -18.35 30.60 0.12
N ILE A 280 -17.11 30.17 -0.23
CA ILE A 280 -16.07 29.84 0.74
C ILE A 280 -15.44 31.10 1.33
N TYR A 281 -15.08 32.10 0.50
CA TYR A 281 -14.25 33.23 0.91
C TYR A 281 -15.00 34.54 1.06
N GLY A 282 -16.25 34.65 0.62
CA GLY A 282 -17.08 35.85 0.76
C GLY A 282 -16.76 36.98 -0.24
N PHE A 283 -15.92 36.73 -1.25
CA PHE A 283 -15.62 37.70 -2.32
C PHE A 283 -15.42 37.03 -3.66
N THR A 284 -15.50 37.77 -4.77
CA THR A 284 -15.30 37.23 -6.11
C THR A 284 -13.81 37.10 -6.47
N PRO A 285 -13.36 36.03 -7.12
CA PRO A 285 -11.94 35.79 -7.38
C PRO A 285 -11.30 36.60 -8.51
N ASP A 286 -12.07 37.51 -9.17
CA ASP A 286 -11.64 38.19 -10.42
C ASP A 286 -10.23 38.80 -10.31
N SER A 287 -9.92 39.48 -9.18
CA SER A 287 -8.66 40.17 -9.01
C SER A 287 -7.46 39.22 -8.78
N ILE A 288 -7.71 37.98 -8.34
CA ILE A 288 -6.65 37.04 -7.99
C ILE A 288 -6.38 35.98 -9.06
N TYR A 289 -7.22 35.83 -10.08
CA TYR A 289 -6.97 34.92 -11.20
C TYR A 289 -5.58 35.07 -11.84
N PRO A 290 -5.01 36.31 -12.00
CA PRO A 290 -3.65 36.46 -12.51
C PRO A 290 -2.58 35.74 -11.71
N ALA A 291 -2.81 35.43 -10.41
CA ALA A 291 -1.87 34.68 -9.57
C ALA A 291 -1.61 33.25 -10.09
N LEU A 292 -2.56 32.67 -10.83
CA LEU A 292 -2.38 31.36 -11.45
C LEU A 292 -1.24 31.32 -12.49
N TRP A 293 -0.77 32.50 -12.98
CA TRP A 293 0.33 32.58 -13.95
C TRP A 293 1.45 33.50 -13.52
N TYR A 294 1.13 34.53 -12.68
CA TYR A 294 2.07 35.60 -12.36
C TYR A 294 2.21 35.80 -10.85
N ASP A 295 3.33 36.37 -10.46
CA ASP A 295 3.53 36.90 -9.13
C ASP A 295 2.77 38.24 -9.00
N ILE A 296 1.76 38.28 -8.13
CA ILE A 296 0.93 39.46 -7.86
C ILE A 296 1.34 40.16 -6.53
N GLY A 297 2.57 39.93 -6.05
CA GLY A 297 3.12 40.50 -4.82
C GLY A 297 2.94 39.58 -3.62
N GLU A 298 2.91 40.16 -2.45
CA GLU A 298 2.85 39.44 -1.17
C GLU A 298 1.65 38.50 -1.04
N TYR A 299 0.56 38.82 -1.72
CA TYR A 299 -0.66 38.05 -1.71
C TYR A 299 -0.62 36.82 -2.65
N THR A 300 0.43 36.61 -3.41
CA THR A 300 0.50 35.51 -4.42
C THR A 300 0.25 34.12 -3.84
N ALA A 301 0.91 33.80 -2.74
CA ALA A 301 0.77 32.45 -2.14
C ALA A 301 -0.65 32.22 -1.61
N ALA A 302 -1.22 33.19 -0.92
CA ALA A 302 -2.60 33.14 -0.42
C ALA A 302 -3.62 33.02 -1.58
N ALA A 303 -3.46 33.82 -2.62
CA ALA A 303 -4.33 33.78 -3.81
C ALA A 303 -4.29 32.41 -4.50
N ARG A 304 -3.10 31.84 -4.71
CA ARG A 304 -2.93 30.50 -5.27
C ARG A 304 -3.54 29.43 -4.38
N THR A 305 -3.26 29.47 -3.08
CA THR A 305 -3.87 28.53 -2.13
C THR A 305 -5.39 28.56 -2.19
N GLN A 306 -6.01 29.76 -2.18
CA GLN A 306 -7.46 29.91 -2.25
C GLN A 306 -8.04 29.37 -3.57
N LEU A 307 -7.41 29.68 -4.71
CA LEU A 307 -7.88 29.23 -6.02
C LEU A 307 -7.75 27.70 -6.18
N PHE A 308 -6.60 27.14 -5.83
CA PHE A 308 -6.37 25.69 -5.95
C PHE A 308 -7.14 24.88 -4.90
N SER A 309 -7.29 25.38 -3.67
CA SER A 309 -8.16 24.73 -2.66
C SER A 309 -9.61 24.69 -3.11
N THR A 310 -10.13 25.79 -3.70
CA THR A 310 -11.50 25.78 -4.26
C THR A 310 -11.64 24.72 -5.33
N ARG A 311 -10.65 24.58 -6.22
CA ARG A 311 -10.66 23.56 -7.27
C ARG A 311 -10.61 22.15 -6.71
N ALA A 312 -9.74 21.89 -5.73
CA ALA A 312 -9.66 20.62 -5.05
C ALA A 312 -10.99 20.27 -4.34
N THR A 313 -11.58 21.25 -3.63
CA THR A 313 -12.92 21.09 -3.02
C THR A 313 -13.98 20.72 -4.06
N LEU A 314 -13.99 21.40 -5.21
CA LEU A 314 -14.95 21.08 -6.29
C LEU A 314 -14.72 19.67 -6.85
N TYR A 315 -13.45 19.22 -6.99
CA TYR A 315 -13.13 17.89 -7.45
C TYR A 315 -13.60 16.83 -6.46
N THR A 316 -13.26 16.99 -5.19
CA THR A 316 -13.69 16.07 -4.13
C THR A 316 -15.22 16.06 -3.96
N GLU A 317 -15.88 17.23 -3.94
CA GLU A 317 -17.34 17.31 -3.81
C GLU A 317 -18.06 16.87 -5.10
N GLY A 318 -17.47 17.16 -6.26
CA GLY A 318 -18.05 16.84 -7.56
C GLY A 318 -18.07 15.34 -7.84
N PHE A 319 -16.93 14.67 -7.72
CA PHE A 319 -16.82 13.26 -8.06
C PHE A 319 -16.95 12.35 -6.82
N MET A 320 -16.00 12.41 -5.87
CA MET A 320 -15.93 11.47 -4.74
C MET A 320 -17.18 11.52 -3.87
N LYS A 321 -17.62 12.73 -3.49
CA LYS A 321 -18.81 12.88 -2.64
C LYS A 321 -20.08 12.42 -3.35
N THR A 322 -20.28 12.81 -4.62
CA THR A 322 -21.46 12.44 -5.38
C THR A 322 -21.57 10.92 -5.54
N LEU A 323 -20.46 10.25 -5.84
CA LEU A 323 -20.39 8.80 -5.93
C LEU A 323 -20.61 8.13 -4.56
N ALA A 324 -19.96 8.64 -3.52
CA ALA A 324 -20.08 8.11 -2.16
C ALA A 324 -21.54 8.22 -1.61
N GLU A 325 -22.21 9.34 -1.87
CA GLU A 325 -23.61 9.52 -1.48
C GLU A 325 -24.54 8.54 -2.22
N TRP A 326 -24.29 8.31 -3.51
CA TRP A 326 -25.02 7.31 -4.27
C TRP A 326 -24.76 5.91 -3.72
N ALA A 327 -23.50 5.51 -3.53
CA ALA A 327 -23.13 4.20 -3.00
C ALA A 327 -23.75 3.94 -1.63
N GLN A 328 -23.65 4.91 -0.72
CA GLN A 328 -24.26 4.83 0.62
C GLN A 328 -25.77 4.66 0.55
N SER A 329 -26.45 5.39 -0.34
CA SER A 329 -27.92 5.27 -0.50
C SER A 329 -28.36 3.90 -1.02
N HIS A 330 -27.45 3.15 -1.65
CA HIS A 330 -27.67 1.79 -2.15
C HIS A 330 -27.06 0.71 -1.26
N GLY A 331 -26.56 1.07 -0.07
CA GLY A 331 -26.05 0.14 0.94
C GLY A 331 -24.71 -0.49 0.61
N ILE A 332 -23.89 0.16 -0.24
CA ILE A 332 -22.55 -0.29 -0.64
C ILE A 332 -21.50 0.78 -0.32
N LEU A 333 -20.22 0.38 -0.32
CA LEU A 333 -19.11 1.29 -0.09
C LEU A 333 -18.65 1.93 -1.42
N SER A 334 -18.24 3.19 -1.40
CA SER A 334 -17.47 3.77 -2.48
C SER A 334 -15.98 3.53 -2.24
N THR A 335 -15.28 3.03 -3.24
CA THR A 335 -13.83 2.88 -3.26
C THR A 335 -13.28 3.15 -4.65
N GLY A 336 -11.97 3.25 -4.74
CA GLY A 336 -11.21 3.55 -5.95
C GLY A 336 -9.95 4.33 -5.61
N HIS A 337 -9.23 4.77 -6.62
CA HIS A 337 -7.98 5.52 -6.45
C HIS A 337 -7.83 6.57 -7.54
N GLN A 338 -6.90 7.51 -7.32
CA GLN A 338 -6.57 8.56 -8.26
C GLN A 338 -5.52 8.07 -9.28
N ASP A 339 -5.29 8.84 -10.34
CA ASP A 339 -4.12 8.67 -11.20
C ASP A 339 -2.93 9.46 -10.62
N GLN A 340 -1.73 8.89 -10.71
CA GLN A 340 -0.47 9.55 -10.35
C GLN A 340 -0.39 9.99 -8.86
N GLU A 341 -0.84 9.16 -7.93
CA GLU A 341 -0.78 9.47 -6.50
C GLU A 341 0.65 9.64 -5.99
N GLU A 342 1.65 9.08 -6.69
CA GLU A 342 3.07 9.21 -6.39
C GLU A 342 3.66 10.59 -6.67
N VAL A 343 2.92 11.47 -7.33
CA VAL A 343 3.36 12.84 -7.61
C VAL A 343 3.33 13.69 -6.35
N LEU A 344 4.47 14.20 -5.91
CA LEU A 344 4.57 14.97 -4.66
C LEU A 344 3.74 16.27 -4.67
N ASN A 345 3.65 16.95 -5.81
CA ASN A 345 2.75 18.10 -5.96
C ASN A 345 1.45 17.69 -6.62
N THR A 346 0.45 17.36 -5.85
CA THR A 346 -0.85 16.88 -6.30
C THR A 346 -1.75 17.97 -6.90
N THR A 347 -1.39 19.26 -6.77
CA THR A 347 -2.25 20.42 -7.07
C THR A 347 -2.93 20.37 -8.43
N CYS A 348 -2.26 19.90 -9.49
CA CYS A 348 -2.83 19.82 -10.84
C CYS A 348 -3.14 18.38 -11.28
N VAL A 349 -3.07 17.41 -10.40
CA VAL A 349 -3.35 15.98 -10.64
C VAL A 349 -4.64 15.57 -9.94
N SER A 350 -4.58 15.31 -8.63
CA SER A 350 -5.72 15.00 -7.76
C SER A 350 -6.22 16.24 -6.97
N GLY A 351 -5.50 17.36 -7.02
CA GLY A 351 -5.79 18.55 -6.24
C GLY A 351 -5.28 18.47 -4.83
N ASP A 352 -5.86 17.61 -4.04
CA ASP A 352 -5.52 17.34 -2.65
C ASP A 352 -5.81 15.87 -2.35
N LEU A 353 -4.78 15.03 -2.51
CA LEU A 353 -4.91 13.59 -2.39
C LEU A 353 -5.50 13.14 -1.02
N MET A 354 -5.18 13.88 0.05
CA MET A 354 -5.71 13.56 1.36
C MET A 354 -7.19 13.94 1.49
N LEU A 355 -7.58 15.10 0.90
CA LEU A 355 -8.97 15.56 0.92
C LEU A 355 -9.90 14.65 0.09
N ASP A 356 -9.40 14.04 -0.98
CA ASP A 356 -10.19 13.14 -1.84
C ASP A 356 -10.78 11.97 -1.07
N GLY A 357 -10.07 11.43 -0.08
CA GLY A 357 -10.58 10.39 0.81
C GLY A 357 -11.64 10.83 1.82
N LYS A 358 -11.94 12.14 1.94
CA LYS A 358 -12.86 12.67 2.95
C LYS A 358 -14.27 12.06 2.90
N TYR A 359 -14.80 11.83 1.73
CA TYR A 359 -16.15 11.32 1.53
C TYR A 359 -16.20 9.84 1.16
N MET A 360 -15.10 9.25 0.69
CA MET A 360 -15.02 7.84 0.35
C MET A 360 -15.15 6.98 1.61
N GLN A 361 -15.97 5.92 1.56
CA GLN A 361 -16.06 4.98 2.68
C GLN A 361 -14.79 4.11 2.78
N SER A 362 -14.09 3.90 1.68
CA SER A 362 -12.81 3.18 1.60
C SER A 362 -11.86 3.97 0.70
N PRO A 363 -11.12 4.97 1.26
CA PRO A 363 -10.09 5.68 0.51
C PRO A 363 -9.04 4.72 -0.06
N GLY A 364 -8.56 4.97 -1.26
CA GLY A 364 -7.65 4.06 -1.94
C GLY A 364 -6.44 4.70 -2.58
N ILE A 365 -5.49 3.84 -2.96
CA ILE A 365 -4.26 4.18 -3.67
C ILE A 365 -3.92 3.04 -4.62
N ASP A 366 -3.19 3.33 -5.71
CA ASP A 366 -2.65 2.35 -6.62
C ASP A 366 -1.18 2.02 -6.32
N ARG A 367 -0.83 0.73 -6.31
CA ARG A 367 0.54 0.23 -6.22
C ARG A 367 0.87 -0.59 -7.46
N ILE A 368 1.22 0.10 -8.51
CA ILE A 368 1.59 -0.48 -9.81
C ILE A 368 3.10 -0.61 -9.98
N GLY A 369 3.51 -1.27 -11.06
CA GLY A 369 4.91 -1.36 -11.49
C GLY A 369 5.47 -0.04 -11.98
N GLY A 370 6.78 -0.04 -12.25
CA GLY A 370 7.53 1.11 -12.72
C GLY A 370 8.36 1.78 -11.63
N ALA A 371 8.81 3.00 -11.90
CA ALA A 371 9.72 3.74 -11.02
C ALA A 371 9.00 4.74 -10.08
N GLN A 372 7.72 4.54 -9.86
CA GLN A 372 6.93 5.45 -9.02
C GLN A 372 7.08 5.07 -7.54
N PRO A 373 7.50 5.99 -6.67
CA PRO A 373 7.68 5.73 -5.25
C PRO A 373 6.35 5.85 -4.47
N THR A 374 5.30 5.14 -4.90
CA THR A 374 3.98 5.16 -4.26
C THR A 374 4.06 4.71 -2.80
N GLU A 375 5.03 3.86 -2.46
CA GLU A 375 5.31 3.38 -1.11
C GLU A 375 5.45 4.51 -0.08
N ASN A 376 5.98 5.64 -0.49
CA ASN A 376 6.15 6.78 0.39
C ASN A 376 4.82 7.50 0.71
N LEU A 377 3.77 7.22 -0.06
CA LEU A 377 2.48 7.91 0.02
C LEU A 377 1.34 7.07 0.61
N TYR A 378 1.58 5.80 0.97
CA TYR A 378 0.59 4.99 1.69
C TYR A 378 0.09 5.69 2.97
N LYS A 379 0.99 6.36 3.69
CA LYS A 379 0.64 7.11 4.90
C LYS A 379 -0.26 8.32 4.63
N VAL A 380 -0.25 8.91 3.42
CA VAL A 380 -1.18 10.00 3.07
C VAL A 380 -2.61 9.46 3.03
N VAL A 381 -2.82 8.33 2.34
CA VAL A 381 -4.17 7.75 2.18
C VAL A 381 -4.66 7.12 3.48
N SER A 382 -3.83 6.40 4.22
CA SER A 382 -4.22 5.85 5.52
C SER A 382 -4.47 6.95 6.56
N SER A 383 -3.69 8.05 6.53
CA SER A 383 -3.96 9.20 7.37
C SER A 383 -5.24 9.94 6.96
N SER A 384 -5.58 9.96 5.67
CA SER A 384 -6.88 10.48 5.23
C SER A 384 -8.02 9.73 5.93
N ALA A 385 -8.00 8.39 5.92
CA ALA A 385 -8.97 7.59 6.65
C ALA A 385 -8.99 7.91 8.15
N ASN A 386 -7.83 8.04 8.79
CA ASN A 386 -7.73 8.42 10.21
C ASN A 386 -8.32 9.81 10.48
N ASN A 387 -8.10 10.78 9.61
CA ASN A 387 -8.60 12.15 9.75
C ASN A 387 -10.11 12.23 9.66
N TRP A 388 -10.75 11.43 8.79
CA TRP A 388 -12.19 11.46 8.59
C TRP A 388 -12.95 10.27 9.16
N ASP A 389 -12.27 9.43 9.96
CA ASP A 389 -12.86 8.32 10.73
C ASP A 389 -13.37 7.17 9.86
N HIS A 390 -12.66 6.85 8.79
CA HIS A 390 -12.96 5.70 7.94
C HIS A 390 -12.25 4.44 8.44
N THR A 391 -12.92 3.31 8.30
CA THR A 391 -12.40 2.01 8.79
C THR A 391 -11.55 1.29 7.75
N GLU A 392 -11.99 1.28 6.50
CA GLU A 392 -11.34 0.58 5.40
C GLU A 392 -10.44 1.54 4.61
N VAL A 393 -9.26 1.05 4.24
CA VAL A 393 -8.27 1.75 3.40
C VAL A 393 -7.80 0.75 2.35
N MET A 394 -8.06 1.04 1.10
CA MET A 394 -7.83 0.14 -0.02
C MET A 394 -6.49 0.42 -0.71
N SER A 395 -5.93 -0.60 -1.35
CA SER A 395 -4.91 -0.44 -2.39
C SER A 395 -5.19 -1.42 -3.53
N GLU A 396 -5.27 -0.92 -4.77
CA GLU A 396 -5.06 -1.75 -5.95
C GLU A 396 -3.57 -2.10 -6.00
N THR A 397 -3.24 -3.39 -6.16
CA THR A 397 -1.86 -3.82 -5.95
C THR A 397 -1.42 -4.86 -6.97
N TYR A 398 -0.17 -4.73 -7.42
CA TYR A 398 0.59 -5.58 -8.32
C TYR A 398 0.45 -5.29 -9.82
N GLY A 399 -0.43 -4.40 -10.25
CA GLY A 399 -0.60 -4.03 -11.65
C GLY A 399 0.71 -3.65 -12.34
N ALA A 400 0.93 -4.10 -13.57
CA ALA A 400 2.08 -3.77 -14.42
C ALA A 400 3.48 -4.08 -13.82
N MET A 401 3.57 -4.92 -12.78
CA MET A 401 4.87 -5.29 -12.15
C MET A 401 5.60 -6.43 -12.86
N GLY A 402 5.01 -7.03 -13.89
CA GLY A 402 5.52 -8.28 -14.44
C GLY A 402 5.24 -9.47 -13.51
N ASN A 403 5.82 -10.62 -13.78
CA ASN A 403 5.74 -11.78 -12.86
C ASN A 403 6.78 -11.60 -11.74
N ILE A 404 6.37 -10.98 -10.66
CA ILE A 404 7.19 -10.83 -9.45
C ILE A 404 7.16 -12.10 -8.59
N SER A 405 8.13 -12.30 -7.71
CA SER A 405 8.12 -13.43 -6.79
C SER A 405 7.01 -13.31 -5.74
N VAL A 406 6.47 -14.43 -5.27
CA VAL A 406 5.46 -14.45 -4.20
C VAL A 406 6.04 -13.85 -2.90
N ASP A 407 7.32 -14.03 -2.62
CA ASP A 407 7.95 -13.43 -1.44
C ASP A 407 7.98 -11.90 -1.55
N TYR A 408 8.21 -11.35 -2.74
CA TYR A 408 8.08 -9.91 -2.97
C TYR A 408 6.63 -9.42 -2.87
N MET A 409 5.64 -10.24 -3.28
CA MET A 409 4.23 -9.94 -3.04
C MET A 409 3.92 -9.84 -1.53
N TYR A 410 4.46 -10.74 -0.71
CA TYR A 410 4.34 -10.66 0.76
C TYR A 410 4.99 -9.38 1.30
N GLN A 411 6.18 -9.03 0.82
CA GLN A 411 6.89 -7.82 1.24
C GLN A 411 6.06 -6.56 0.99
N ILE A 412 5.54 -6.40 -0.25
CA ILE A 412 4.67 -5.29 -0.63
C ILE A 412 3.41 -5.24 0.24
N ALA A 413 2.78 -6.40 0.48
CA ALA A 413 1.58 -6.45 1.32
C ALA A 413 1.89 -6.05 2.77
N ILE A 414 2.95 -6.60 3.38
CA ILE A 414 3.35 -6.28 4.76
C ILE A 414 3.67 -4.78 4.91
N GLU A 415 4.39 -4.21 3.94
CA GLU A 415 4.66 -2.77 3.92
C GLU A 415 3.37 -1.95 3.94
N GLN A 416 2.43 -2.26 3.08
CA GLN A 416 1.15 -1.58 3.01
C GLN A 416 0.35 -1.69 4.32
N TYR A 417 0.25 -2.91 4.86
CA TYR A 417 -0.48 -3.15 6.11
C TYR A 417 0.15 -2.42 7.30
N THR A 418 1.47 -2.40 7.40
CA THR A 418 2.17 -1.67 8.48
C THR A 418 2.10 -0.15 8.30
N LYS A 419 1.85 0.36 7.09
CA LYS A 419 1.61 1.77 6.79
C LYS A 419 0.12 2.15 6.78
N GLY A 420 -0.78 1.24 7.21
CA GLY A 420 -2.18 1.54 7.47
C GLY A 420 -3.19 1.18 6.39
N ILE A 421 -2.75 0.68 5.23
CA ILE A 421 -3.65 0.01 4.28
C ILE A 421 -4.18 -1.26 4.94
N ASN A 422 -5.44 -1.63 4.71
CA ASN A 422 -6.03 -2.81 5.33
C ASN A 422 -6.94 -3.65 4.42
N ASN A 423 -7.07 -3.26 3.15
CA ASN A 423 -7.78 -4.02 2.13
C ASN A 423 -7.01 -3.95 0.80
N LEU A 424 -6.40 -5.07 0.39
CA LEU A 424 -5.70 -5.16 -0.89
C LEU A 424 -6.63 -5.74 -1.95
N ILE A 425 -6.68 -5.07 -3.11
CA ILE A 425 -7.37 -5.51 -4.33
C ILE A 425 -6.31 -5.98 -5.32
N PRO A 426 -6.11 -7.29 -5.48
CA PRO A 426 -5.09 -7.82 -6.39
C PRO A 426 -5.38 -7.50 -7.86
N HIS A 427 -4.44 -6.90 -8.54
CA HIS A 427 -4.41 -6.74 -10.00
C HIS A 427 -3.51 -7.83 -10.60
N ALA A 428 -4.01 -8.82 -11.38
CA ALA A 428 -5.41 -9.08 -11.65
C ALA A 428 -5.60 -10.52 -12.14
N VAL A 429 -6.84 -10.96 -12.19
CA VAL A 429 -7.22 -12.15 -12.95
C VAL A 429 -7.66 -11.74 -14.37
N TRP A 430 -7.23 -12.46 -15.40
CA TRP A 430 -7.55 -12.17 -16.80
C TRP A 430 -8.42 -13.27 -17.40
N TYR A 431 -9.56 -12.91 -17.97
CA TYR A 431 -10.43 -13.89 -18.63
C TYR A 431 -9.71 -14.57 -19.80
N ASN A 432 -9.09 -13.77 -20.66
CA ASN A 432 -8.28 -14.24 -21.79
C ASN A 432 -6.78 -14.12 -21.45
N THR A 433 -6.17 -15.21 -20.99
CA THR A 433 -4.74 -15.29 -20.67
C THR A 433 -3.81 -15.27 -21.88
N GLY A 434 -4.36 -15.36 -23.10
CA GLY A 434 -3.60 -15.21 -24.35
C GLY A 434 -3.29 -13.74 -24.68
N ASP A 435 -3.91 -12.78 -23.97
CA ASP A 435 -3.75 -11.35 -24.21
C ASP A 435 -3.78 -10.58 -22.89
N VAL A 436 -2.75 -10.79 -22.06
CA VAL A 436 -2.54 -10.08 -20.78
C VAL A 436 -1.77 -8.80 -21.03
N THR A 437 -2.44 -7.67 -20.88
CA THR A 437 -1.82 -6.36 -21.12
C THR A 437 -0.90 -5.95 -19.96
N PHE A 438 -1.32 -6.19 -18.73
CA PHE A 438 -0.59 -5.79 -17.52
C PHE A 438 -0.35 -7.01 -16.61
N LEU A 439 0.87 -7.56 -16.64
CA LEU A 439 1.25 -8.64 -15.73
C LEU A 439 1.40 -8.12 -14.29
N PRO A 440 1.15 -8.94 -13.26
CA PRO A 440 0.98 -10.39 -13.31
C PRO A 440 -0.47 -10.83 -13.63
N GLU A 441 -0.61 -12.06 -14.13
CA GLU A 441 -1.87 -12.78 -14.15
C GLU A 441 -1.94 -13.66 -12.90
N LEU A 442 -2.88 -13.35 -12.01
CA LEU A 442 -2.96 -13.94 -10.66
C LEU A 442 -4.06 -15.00 -10.58
N SER A 443 -3.86 -16.13 -11.28
CA SER A 443 -4.77 -17.26 -11.17
C SER A 443 -4.04 -18.61 -11.20
N TRP A 444 -4.80 -19.68 -10.95
CA TRP A 444 -4.33 -21.07 -11.05
C TRP A 444 -3.67 -21.44 -12.40
N ARG A 445 -3.91 -20.65 -13.44
CA ARG A 445 -3.35 -20.87 -14.79
C ARG A 445 -1.91 -20.41 -14.93
N ASN A 446 -1.48 -19.48 -14.08
CA ASN A 446 -0.11 -18.95 -14.12
C ASN A 446 0.82 -19.82 -13.29
N PRO A 447 1.82 -20.51 -13.91
CA PRO A 447 2.74 -21.38 -13.20
C PRO A 447 3.57 -20.69 -12.14
N ALA A 448 3.75 -19.35 -12.23
CA ALA A 448 4.49 -18.57 -11.23
C ALA A 448 3.76 -18.52 -9.88
N TYR A 449 2.43 -18.71 -9.87
CA TYR A 449 1.62 -18.47 -8.68
C TYR A 449 0.75 -19.65 -8.25
N ASN A 450 0.40 -20.57 -9.17
CA ASN A 450 -0.65 -21.57 -8.99
C ASN A 450 -0.52 -22.48 -7.76
N THR A 451 0.69 -22.70 -7.25
CA THR A 451 0.92 -23.50 -6.05
C THR A 451 0.87 -22.70 -4.74
N ARG A 452 1.02 -21.37 -4.81
CA ARG A 452 1.18 -20.50 -3.62
C ARG A 452 0.09 -19.44 -3.47
N LEU A 453 -0.71 -19.23 -4.51
CA LEU A 453 -1.72 -18.15 -4.52
C LEU A 453 -2.78 -18.34 -3.44
N LYS A 454 -3.19 -19.59 -3.19
CA LYS A 454 -4.13 -19.94 -2.11
C LYS A 454 -3.63 -19.48 -0.74
N ASP A 455 -2.37 -19.79 -0.40
CA ASP A 455 -1.79 -19.43 0.91
C ASP A 455 -1.61 -17.92 1.03
N PHE A 456 -1.24 -17.27 -0.08
CA PHE A 456 -1.15 -15.82 -0.15
C PHE A 456 -2.52 -15.15 0.07
N ASN A 457 -3.59 -15.63 -0.55
CA ASN A 457 -4.93 -15.08 -0.37
C ASN A 457 -5.49 -15.34 1.05
N ILE A 458 -5.13 -16.46 1.68
CA ILE A 458 -5.45 -16.71 3.09
C ILE A 458 -4.69 -15.72 3.99
N PHE A 459 -3.41 -15.44 3.71
CA PHE A 459 -2.64 -14.41 4.41
C PHE A 459 -3.32 -13.05 4.32
N LEU A 460 -3.70 -12.60 3.11
CA LEU A 460 -4.42 -11.33 2.92
C LEU A 460 -5.75 -11.31 3.71
N ALA A 461 -6.45 -12.43 3.74
CA ALA A 461 -7.70 -12.55 4.50
C ALA A 461 -7.47 -12.41 6.02
N ARG A 462 -6.39 -13.01 6.56
CA ARG A 462 -6.01 -12.84 7.98
C ARG A 462 -5.65 -11.40 8.30
N MET A 463 -4.90 -10.76 7.43
CA MET A 463 -4.52 -9.34 7.58
C MET A 463 -5.76 -8.45 7.60
N LYS A 464 -6.68 -8.62 6.65
CA LYS A 464 -7.94 -7.88 6.59
C LYS A 464 -8.81 -8.15 7.83
N TYR A 465 -8.93 -9.41 8.27
CA TYR A 465 -9.67 -9.79 9.46
C TYR A 465 -9.18 -9.06 10.72
N MET A 466 -7.85 -8.93 10.87
CA MET A 466 -7.24 -8.30 12.04
C MET A 466 -7.30 -6.77 11.99
N LEU A 467 -7.15 -6.15 10.82
CA LEU A 467 -6.88 -4.71 10.71
C LEU A 467 -8.07 -3.89 10.18
N CYS A 468 -8.98 -4.49 9.39
CA CYS A 468 -10.13 -3.78 8.82
C CYS A 468 -11.32 -3.78 9.79
N ARG A 469 -11.15 -3.04 10.90
CA ARG A 469 -12.12 -2.90 11.98
C ARG A 469 -12.14 -1.48 12.52
N PRO A 470 -13.27 -0.99 13.04
CA PRO A 470 -13.29 0.28 13.77
C PRO A 470 -12.26 0.26 14.90
N ALA A 471 -11.34 1.20 14.89
CA ALA A 471 -10.21 1.22 15.82
C ALA A 471 -9.68 2.61 16.06
N GLN A 472 -9.04 2.82 17.22
CA GLN A 472 -8.13 3.93 17.41
C GLN A 472 -6.76 3.54 16.83
N HIS A 473 -6.22 4.37 15.97
CA HIS A 473 -4.81 4.33 15.58
C HIS A 473 -3.97 4.99 16.68
N ILE A 474 -2.87 4.39 17.05
CA ILE A 474 -2.03 4.89 18.15
C ILE A 474 -0.69 5.35 17.56
N ALA A 475 -0.54 6.66 17.49
CA ALA A 475 0.73 7.31 17.13
C ALA A 475 0.96 8.54 18.03
N ASP A 476 2.20 8.84 18.33
CA ASP A 476 2.58 10.02 19.15
C ASP A 476 3.07 11.21 18.32
N ILE A 477 3.17 11.04 17.00
CA ILE A 477 3.67 12.02 16.04
C ILE A 477 2.57 12.43 15.08
N ALA A 478 2.30 13.74 15.00
CA ALA A 478 1.52 14.34 13.93
C ALA A 478 2.46 14.97 12.91
N VAL A 479 2.22 14.75 11.63
CA VAL A 479 2.93 15.41 10.53
C VAL A 479 1.93 16.29 9.80
N LEU A 480 2.16 17.60 9.71
CA LEU A 480 1.25 18.48 8.97
C LEU A 480 1.32 18.15 7.47
N TYR A 481 0.20 17.79 6.85
CA TYR A 481 0.16 17.60 5.41
C TYR A 481 0.37 18.96 4.68
N PRO A 482 1.44 19.13 3.88
CA PRO A 482 1.88 20.46 3.45
C PRO A 482 1.10 21.00 2.23
N VAL A 483 -0.16 20.64 2.05
CA VAL A 483 -0.97 20.96 0.86
C VAL A 483 -1.06 22.48 0.60
N GLN A 484 -1.12 23.31 1.65
CA GLN A 484 -1.12 24.77 1.47
C GLN A 484 0.20 25.28 0.87
N THR A 485 1.33 24.64 1.21
CA THR A 485 2.63 24.93 0.58
C THR A 485 2.67 24.51 -0.87
N LEU A 486 2.14 23.32 -1.17
CA LEU A 486 2.05 22.80 -2.54
C LEU A 486 1.20 23.74 -3.42
N MET A 487 -0.01 24.06 -2.98
CA MET A 487 -0.93 24.96 -3.70
C MET A 487 -0.39 26.39 -3.81
N GLY A 488 0.12 26.97 -2.71
CA GLY A 488 0.63 28.33 -2.69
C GLY A 488 1.88 28.54 -3.53
N SER A 489 2.62 27.46 -3.81
CA SER A 489 3.82 27.47 -4.66
C SER A 489 3.52 27.09 -6.12
N SER A 490 2.34 26.51 -6.39
CA SER A 490 1.94 26.08 -7.74
C SER A 490 1.45 27.24 -8.61
N TYR A 491 1.61 27.08 -9.91
CA TYR A 491 1.07 28.00 -10.92
C TYR A 491 0.89 27.26 -12.24
N LEU A 492 0.02 27.75 -13.11
CA LEU A 492 -0.26 27.17 -14.43
C LEU A 492 0.82 27.56 -15.45
N ASP A 493 1.01 26.72 -16.47
CA ASP A 493 1.97 26.87 -17.57
C ASP A 493 3.46 26.93 -17.09
N GLY A 494 3.75 26.47 -15.87
CA GLY A 494 5.11 26.32 -15.37
C GLY A 494 5.80 25.04 -15.84
N PRO A 495 7.06 24.79 -15.42
CA PRO A 495 7.73 23.52 -15.64
C PRO A 495 6.86 22.39 -15.07
N LYS A 496 6.64 21.35 -15.86
CA LYS A 496 5.82 20.21 -15.48
C LYS A 496 6.69 19.15 -14.81
N GLY A 497 6.16 18.52 -13.76
CA GLY A 497 6.75 17.37 -13.13
C GLY A 497 6.64 16.11 -13.99
N TYR A 498 6.93 14.96 -13.40
CA TYR A 498 7.11 13.68 -14.08
C TYR A 498 5.99 13.34 -15.09
N TYR A 499 4.73 13.44 -14.71
CA TYR A 499 3.58 13.16 -15.56
C TYR A 499 2.93 14.40 -16.18
N GLN A 500 3.59 15.53 -16.21
CA GLN A 500 3.05 16.78 -16.74
C GLN A 500 1.84 17.36 -15.98
N GLY A 501 1.46 16.75 -14.87
CA GLY A 501 0.28 17.18 -14.09
C GLY A 501 0.49 18.43 -13.24
N GLY A 502 1.70 18.71 -12.82
CA GLY A 502 1.97 19.78 -11.87
C GLY A 502 3.33 20.46 -12.06
N VAL A 503 3.49 21.58 -11.38
CA VAL A 503 4.76 22.28 -11.24
C VAL A 503 5.58 21.55 -10.17
N GLU A 504 6.85 21.31 -10.42
CA GLU A 504 7.76 20.84 -9.39
C GLU A 504 7.93 21.92 -8.31
N VAL A 505 7.55 21.59 -7.08
CA VAL A 505 7.75 22.45 -5.91
C VAL A 505 9.08 22.08 -5.27
N LYS A 506 10.00 23.05 -5.19
CA LYS A 506 11.31 22.83 -4.59
C LYS A 506 11.20 22.62 -3.08
N ASP A 507 12.15 21.87 -2.57
CA ASP A 507 12.35 21.65 -1.12
C ASP A 507 11.18 20.91 -0.44
N VAL A 508 10.32 20.20 -1.20
CA VAL A 508 9.28 19.33 -0.65
C VAL A 508 9.94 18.07 -0.08
N ASP A 509 9.63 17.71 1.16
CA ASP A 509 10.28 16.62 1.89
C ASP A 509 9.32 15.77 2.74
N TYR A 510 8.00 15.92 2.57
CA TYR A 510 7.05 15.17 3.40
C TYR A 510 7.08 13.65 3.14
N ASP A 511 7.37 13.22 1.92
CA ASP A 511 7.59 11.82 1.55
C ASP A 511 8.88 11.28 2.20
N GLN A 512 9.95 12.08 2.21
CA GLN A 512 11.19 11.72 2.90
C GLN A 512 10.99 11.62 4.41
N VAL A 513 10.21 12.54 5.03
CA VAL A 513 9.84 12.45 6.46
C VAL A 513 9.09 11.14 6.72
N SER A 514 8.13 10.76 5.87
CA SER A 514 7.40 9.50 5.97
C SER A 514 8.35 8.30 5.98
N ARG A 515 9.19 8.20 4.96
CA ARG A 515 10.17 7.12 4.82
C ARG A 515 11.14 7.04 6.00
N LEU A 516 11.69 8.17 6.43
CA LEU A 516 12.59 8.21 7.58
C LEU A 516 11.91 7.73 8.86
N LEU A 517 10.68 8.17 9.12
CA LEU A 517 9.94 7.77 10.31
C LEU A 517 9.62 6.27 10.29
N THR A 518 9.00 5.76 9.23
CA THR A 518 8.49 4.39 9.19
C THR A 518 9.59 3.36 8.92
N ASP A 519 10.48 3.61 7.96
CA ASP A 519 11.37 2.58 7.42
C ASP A 519 12.77 2.61 8.06
N GLU A 520 13.23 3.79 8.50
CA GLU A 520 14.60 3.93 9.03
C GLU A 520 14.67 4.13 10.55
N ILE A 521 13.65 4.79 11.15
CA ILE A 521 13.63 5.08 12.60
C ILE A 521 12.68 4.13 13.33
N GLY A 522 11.67 3.57 12.64
CA GLY A 522 10.67 2.71 13.23
C GLY A 522 9.71 3.47 14.15
N ARG A 523 9.17 4.59 13.67
CA ARG A 523 8.16 5.41 14.38
C ARG A 523 6.95 5.61 13.51
N ASP A 524 5.79 5.22 13.99
CA ASP A 524 4.54 5.48 13.29
C ASP A 524 4.04 6.91 13.54
N PHE A 525 3.21 7.43 12.62
CA PHE A 525 2.69 8.79 12.65
C PHE A 525 1.38 8.91 11.87
N THR A 526 0.71 10.03 12.03
CA THR A 526 -0.45 10.41 11.21
C THR A 526 -0.22 11.76 10.55
N TYR A 527 -0.42 11.85 9.23
CA TYR A 527 -0.57 13.16 8.58
C TYR A 527 -1.85 13.81 9.05
N ILE A 528 -1.76 15.09 9.41
CA ILE A 528 -2.93 15.90 9.77
C ILE A 528 -3.22 16.89 8.65
N HIS A 529 -4.41 16.80 8.09
CA HIS A 529 -4.87 17.75 7.08
C HIS A 529 -5.13 19.13 7.74
N PRO A 530 -4.80 20.25 7.08
CA PRO A 530 -5.06 21.61 7.63
C PRO A 530 -6.49 21.85 8.09
N GLU A 531 -7.49 21.36 7.37
CA GLU A 531 -8.91 21.45 7.77
C GLU A 531 -9.17 20.68 9.07
N VAL A 532 -8.65 19.46 9.19
CA VAL A 532 -8.83 18.61 10.37
C VAL A 532 -8.09 19.19 11.58
N LEU A 533 -6.90 19.78 11.34
CA LEU A 533 -6.18 20.49 12.39
C LEU A 533 -7.05 21.62 12.99
N ASP A 534 -7.78 22.38 12.17
CA ASP A 534 -8.66 23.44 12.65
C ASP A 534 -9.95 22.93 13.26
N ASP A 535 -10.63 21.97 12.61
CA ASP A 535 -12.01 21.61 12.95
C ASP A 535 -12.10 20.49 14.00
N ARG A 536 -11.16 19.54 14.01
CA ARG A 536 -11.24 18.33 14.84
C ARG A 536 -10.15 18.25 15.90
N CYS A 537 -9.07 19.03 15.80
CA CYS A 537 -7.99 18.96 16.77
C CYS A 537 -8.15 19.98 17.91
N GLN A 538 -7.84 19.52 19.12
CA GLN A 538 -7.81 20.35 20.32
C GLN A 538 -6.45 20.25 21.01
N VAL A 539 -6.05 21.31 21.71
CA VAL A 539 -4.78 21.35 22.45
C VAL A 539 -5.03 21.48 23.94
N SER A 540 -4.49 20.53 24.70
CA SER A 540 -4.51 20.52 26.16
C SER A 540 -3.23 19.92 26.72
N GLN A 541 -2.58 20.61 27.67
CA GLN A 541 -1.36 20.15 28.36
C GLN A 541 -0.23 19.69 27.41
N GLY A 542 -0.05 20.39 26.30
CA GLY A 542 0.97 20.05 25.30
C GLY A 542 0.65 18.85 24.42
N VAL A 543 -0.58 18.35 24.48
CA VAL A 543 -1.06 17.27 23.62
C VAL A 543 -2.01 17.83 22.57
N LEU A 544 -1.71 17.58 21.30
CA LEU A 544 -2.63 17.79 20.20
C LEU A 544 -3.50 16.56 20.07
N THR A 545 -4.80 16.68 20.32
CA THR A 545 -5.75 15.58 20.23
C THR A 545 -6.65 15.76 19.02
N MET A 546 -6.62 14.81 18.09
CA MET A 546 -7.59 14.69 17.01
C MET A 546 -8.79 13.91 17.51
N ASN A 547 -9.97 14.53 17.48
CA ASN A 547 -11.19 13.96 18.04
C ASN A 547 -12.12 13.47 16.93
N ASN A 548 -12.25 12.17 16.80
CA ASN A 548 -13.24 11.52 15.96
C ASN A 548 -14.12 10.60 16.81
N PRO A 549 -15.29 10.17 16.33
CA PRO A 549 -16.17 9.24 17.03
C PRO A 549 -15.51 7.90 17.41
N VAL A 550 -14.65 7.37 16.55
CA VAL A 550 -13.92 6.12 16.77
C VAL A 550 -12.43 6.37 16.93
N ASN A 551 -11.80 6.99 15.93
CA ASN A 551 -10.35 7.20 15.91
C ASN A 551 -9.98 8.51 16.62
N THR A 552 -9.71 8.46 17.93
CA THR A 552 -9.14 9.58 18.68
C THR A 552 -7.64 9.37 18.86
N GLU A 553 -6.82 10.29 18.34
CA GLU A 553 -5.36 10.22 18.43
C GLU A 553 -4.77 11.36 19.28
N HIS A 554 -3.65 11.08 19.95
CA HIS A 554 -2.99 11.99 20.88
C HIS A 554 -1.53 12.18 20.51
N PHE A 555 -1.17 13.38 20.05
CA PHE A 555 0.16 13.69 19.56
C PHE A 555 0.94 14.56 20.52
N HIS A 556 2.16 14.16 20.85
CA HIS A 556 3.11 14.89 21.69
C HIS A 556 4.18 15.60 20.85
N THR A 557 4.33 15.22 19.60
CA THR A 557 5.26 15.77 18.63
C THR A 557 4.52 16.19 17.37
N ILE A 558 4.82 17.38 16.86
CA ILE A 558 4.26 17.93 15.62
C ILE A 558 5.41 18.23 14.66
N ILE A 559 5.39 17.66 13.47
CA ILE A 559 6.40 17.89 12.43
C ILE A 559 5.77 18.71 11.30
N LEU A 560 6.45 19.79 10.89
CA LEU A 560 6.08 20.60 9.73
C LEU A 560 7.09 20.33 8.61
N PRO A 561 6.76 19.40 7.66
CA PRO A 561 7.69 18.99 6.61
C PRO A 561 7.82 20.08 5.56
N SER A 562 8.96 20.75 5.51
CA SER A 562 9.29 21.83 4.55
C SER A 562 8.14 22.83 4.31
N VAL A 563 7.36 23.13 5.36
CA VAL A 563 6.20 24.02 5.25
C VAL A 563 6.64 25.44 5.05
N LYS A 564 6.25 26.05 3.92
CA LYS A 564 6.51 27.46 3.59
C LYS A 564 5.25 28.32 3.72
N VAL A 565 4.13 27.79 3.27
CA VAL A 565 2.81 28.46 3.29
C VAL A 565 1.91 27.74 4.28
N ILE A 566 1.31 28.49 5.20
CA ILE A 566 0.43 27.96 6.24
C ILE A 566 -0.64 28.99 6.62
N SER A 567 -1.84 28.53 7.01
CA SER A 567 -2.85 29.43 7.60
C SER A 567 -2.45 29.87 9.00
N VAL A 568 -2.84 31.10 9.38
CA VAL A 568 -2.60 31.62 10.73
C VAL A 568 -3.29 30.78 11.79
N SER A 569 -4.49 30.26 11.51
CA SER A 569 -5.24 29.39 12.42
C SER A 569 -4.48 28.12 12.76
N ASN A 570 -3.97 27.41 11.74
CA ASN A 570 -3.17 26.20 11.93
C ASN A 570 -1.90 26.49 12.75
N LEU A 571 -1.16 27.55 12.35
CA LEU A 571 0.09 27.89 13.03
C LEU A 571 -0.11 28.30 14.49
N ARG A 572 -1.18 29.06 14.80
CA ARG A 572 -1.54 29.42 16.19
C ARG A 572 -1.93 28.20 17.03
N LYS A 573 -2.58 27.21 16.43
CA LYS A 573 -2.90 25.96 17.14
C LYS A 573 -1.63 25.16 17.45
N ILE A 574 -0.67 25.12 16.54
CA ILE A 574 0.64 24.52 16.75
C ILE A 574 1.44 25.31 17.80
N GLU A 575 1.46 26.64 17.72
CA GLU A 575 2.06 27.52 18.73
C GLU A 575 1.48 27.23 20.12
N LYS A 576 0.17 27.13 20.25
CA LYS A 576 -0.49 26.79 21.52
C LYS A 576 -0.07 25.42 22.04
N ALA A 577 0.12 24.42 21.19
CA ALA A 577 0.64 23.11 21.60
C ALA A 577 2.08 23.23 22.13
N TRP A 578 2.93 23.97 21.43
CA TRP A 578 4.28 24.26 21.85
C TRP A 578 4.32 25.03 23.19
N GLU A 579 3.51 26.07 23.35
CA GLU A 579 3.42 26.82 24.62
C GLU A 579 3.11 25.90 25.82
N GLN A 580 2.34 24.86 25.60
CA GLN A 580 1.91 23.93 26.64
C GLN A 580 2.82 22.69 26.79
N GLY A 581 3.89 22.56 26.01
CA GLY A 581 4.89 21.51 26.20
C GLY A 581 5.07 20.53 25.04
N ALA A 582 4.41 20.70 23.90
CA ALA A 582 4.65 19.84 22.73
C ALA A 582 6.04 20.07 22.14
N LEU A 583 6.58 19.04 21.50
CA LEU A 583 7.73 19.14 20.60
C LEU A 583 7.25 19.55 19.20
N VAL A 584 7.87 20.60 18.65
CA VAL A 584 7.61 21.02 17.26
C VAL A 584 8.90 20.94 16.47
N ILE A 585 8.86 20.24 15.33
CA ILE A 585 10.01 20.05 14.45
C ILE A 585 9.68 20.66 13.09
N PHE A 586 10.50 21.59 12.64
CA PHE A 586 10.49 22.09 11.28
C PHE A 586 11.60 21.39 10.50
N THR A 587 11.29 20.92 9.29
CA THR A 587 12.31 20.33 8.42
C THR A 587 12.63 21.28 7.27
N THR A 588 13.91 21.32 6.86
CA THR A 588 14.44 22.04 5.70
C THR A 588 14.21 23.56 5.75
N GLN A 589 12.97 24.03 5.95
CA GLN A 589 12.59 25.44 6.05
C GLN A 589 11.46 25.66 7.06
N THR A 590 11.22 26.92 7.40
CA THR A 590 10.12 27.32 8.30
C THR A 590 9.02 28.04 7.53
N PRO A 591 7.76 28.04 8.05
CA PRO A 591 6.69 28.86 7.51
C PRO A 591 7.08 30.34 7.43
N SER A 592 6.82 30.96 6.30
CA SER A 592 7.17 32.37 6.03
C SER A 592 6.09 33.13 5.28
N LEU A 593 5.10 32.44 4.70
CA LEU A 593 4.01 33.00 3.92
C LEU A 593 2.67 32.52 4.47
N THR A 594 1.68 33.42 4.44
CA THR A 594 0.31 33.05 4.82
C THR A 594 -0.47 32.44 3.67
N ALA A 595 -1.33 31.46 4.00
CA ALA A 595 -2.36 30.93 3.11
C ALA A 595 -3.63 31.82 3.10
N ASP A 596 -3.76 32.75 4.05
CA ASP A 596 -4.96 33.52 4.31
C ASP A 596 -4.93 34.89 3.60
N GLY A 597 -6.01 35.24 2.96
CA GLY A 597 -6.13 36.50 2.23
C GLY A 597 -6.25 37.76 3.12
N ASN A 598 -6.51 37.61 4.39
CA ASN A 598 -6.72 38.66 5.38
C ASN A 598 -5.62 38.73 6.46
N ALA A 599 -4.57 37.95 6.32
CA ALA A 599 -3.42 37.93 7.21
C ALA A 599 -2.14 38.39 6.50
N THR A 600 -1.09 38.70 7.24
CA THR A 600 0.19 39.15 6.70
C THR A 600 1.28 38.08 6.86
N ASN A 601 2.28 38.11 6.00
CA ASN A 601 3.44 37.22 6.11
C ASN A 601 4.25 37.48 7.37
N GLU A 602 4.29 38.75 7.87
CA GLU A 602 4.94 39.11 9.12
C GLU A 602 4.31 38.43 10.32
N GLU A 603 3.00 38.19 10.31
CA GLU A 603 2.32 37.46 11.38
C GLU A 603 2.83 36.04 11.49
N ILE A 604 2.93 35.31 10.37
CA ILE A 604 3.52 33.97 10.30
C ILE A 604 4.95 33.96 10.82
N GLN A 605 5.81 34.87 10.31
CA GLN A 605 7.22 34.96 10.70
C GLN A 605 7.39 35.29 12.17
N SER A 606 6.52 36.15 12.72
CA SER A 606 6.52 36.50 14.14
C SER A 606 6.20 35.30 15.04
N ILE A 607 5.21 34.50 14.70
CA ILE A 607 4.86 33.28 15.43
C ILE A 607 6.03 32.30 15.42
N VAL A 608 6.57 31.99 14.24
CA VAL A 608 7.72 31.08 14.09
C VAL A 608 8.95 31.57 14.90
N SER A 609 9.22 32.88 14.84
CA SER A 609 10.34 33.47 15.58
C SER A 609 10.17 33.31 17.10
N ARG A 610 8.96 33.48 17.63
CA ARG A 610 8.69 33.24 19.07
C ARG A 610 8.98 31.79 19.44
N MET A 611 8.47 30.82 18.65
CA MET A 611 8.66 29.39 18.92
C MET A 611 10.15 29.01 18.94
N LEU A 612 10.96 29.55 18.03
CA LEU A 612 12.35 29.16 17.87
C LEU A 612 13.31 29.93 18.82
N HIS A 613 12.98 31.16 19.27
CA HIS A 613 13.96 32.06 19.91
C HIS A 613 13.54 32.63 21.27
N SER A 614 12.24 32.60 21.65
CA SER A 614 11.83 33.36 22.84
C SER A 614 12.21 32.69 24.17
N GLY A 615 12.39 31.37 24.19
CA GLY A 615 12.55 30.61 25.45
C GLY A 615 11.30 30.63 26.35
N GLU A 616 10.20 31.23 25.90
CA GLU A 616 8.88 31.23 26.53
C GLU A 616 8.14 29.97 26.13
N GLY A 617 7.42 29.35 27.05
CA GLY A 617 6.72 28.10 26.82
C GLY A 617 7.44 26.89 27.43
N SER A 618 6.71 25.82 27.63
CA SER A 618 7.23 24.57 28.20
C SER A 618 7.67 23.54 27.14
N GLY A 619 7.36 23.80 25.85
CA GLY A 619 7.73 22.97 24.73
C GLY A 619 9.05 23.33 24.08
N LYS A 620 9.49 22.51 23.16
CA LYS A 620 10.70 22.72 22.38
C LYS A 620 10.36 22.87 20.90
N ALA A 621 10.96 23.83 20.21
CA ALA A 621 10.87 23.97 18.76
C ALA A 621 12.26 23.82 18.14
N ILE A 622 12.40 22.99 17.11
CA ILE A 622 13.67 22.63 16.47
C ILE A 622 13.53 22.83 14.96
N LEU A 623 14.52 23.48 14.35
CA LEU A 623 14.66 23.51 12.90
C LEU A 623 15.78 22.54 12.48
N LEU A 624 15.44 21.54 11.70
CA LEU A 624 16.38 20.64 11.02
C LEU A 624 16.70 21.22 9.65
N SER A 625 17.79 21.97 9.53
CA SER A 625 18.26 22.55 8.26
C SER A 625 18.69 21.48 7.24
N THR A 626 19.01 20.29 7.72
CA THR A 626 19.28 19.08 6.93
C THR A 626 18.44 17.96 7.51
N LEU A 627 17.62 17.32 6.68
CA LEU A 627 16.79 16.19 7.04
C LEU A 627 17.56 14.89 6.77
N SER A 628 17.80 14.12 7.81
CA SER A 628 18.40 12.77 7.76
C SER A 628 17.87 11.93 8.91
N GLN A 629 18.10 10.61 8.83
CA GLN A 629 17.77 9.68 9.92
C GLN A 629 18.38 10.16 11.25
N GLU A 630 19.65 10.53 11.25
CA GLU A 630 20.37 10.95 12.46
C GLU A 630 19.77 12.23 13.07
N THR A 631 19.56 13.29 12.25
CA THR A 631 19.05 14.57 12.75
C THR A 631 17.61 14.47 13.24
N LEU A 632 16.77 13.69 12.54
CA LEU A 632 15.38 13.47 12.93
C LEU A 632 15.29 12.60 14.18
N SER A 633 16.07 11.51 14.29
CA SER A 633 16.12 10.67 15.49
C SER A 633 16.54 11.47 16.71
N GLN A 634 17.59 12.30 16.60
CA GLN A 634 18.07 13.14 17.69
C GLN A 634 17.00 14.14 18.14
N ALA A 635 16.25 14.72 17.20
CA ALA A 635 15.16 15.62 17.56
C ALA A 635 14.00 14.89 18.27
N LEU A 636 13.65 13.68 17.83
CA LEU A 636 12.60 12.86 18.43
C LEU A 636 12.98 12.35 19.84
N ASP A 637 14.26 12.23 20.15
CA ASP A 637 14.73 11.84 21.49
C ASP A 637 14.33 12.83 22.59
N GLU A 638 13.98 14.07 22.25
CA GLU A 638 13.40 15.04 23.20
C GLU A 638 12.05 14.58 23.78
N ARG A 639 11.41 13.63 23.15
CA ARG A 639 10.16 13.00 23.58
C ARG A 639 10.22 11.47 23.50
N ARG A 640 11.42 10.90 23.73
CA ARG A 640 11.62 9.44 23.73
C ARG A 640 10.70 8.72 24.73
N ASP A 641 10.38 9.38 25.86
CA ASP A 641 9.45 8.88 26.88
C ASP A 641 8.02 8.67 26.35
N ARG A 642 7.66 9.35 25.28
CA ARG A 642 6.33 9.27 24.65
C ARG A 642 6.25 8.29 23.49
N ALA A 643 7.39 7.77 23.03
CA ALA A 643 7.43 6.84 21.93
C ALA A 643 6.55 5.60 22.20
N ASP A 644 5.62 5.34 21.29
CA ASP A 644 4.75 4.17 21.36
C ASP A 644 5.57 2.88 21.31
N VAL A 645 6.41 2.74 20.31
CA VAL A 645 7.34 1.62 20.13
C VAL A 645 8.76 2.14 20.00
N LEU A 646 9.71 1.43 20.59
CA LEU A 646 11.15 1.59 20.40
C LEU A 646 11.78 0.25 20.05
N PHE A 647 12.81 0.27 19.23
CA PHE A 647 13.59 -0.92 18.87
C PHE A 647 14.99 -0.80 19.46
N GLU A 648 15.47 -1.89 20.09
CA GLU A 648 16.81 -1.97 20.66
C GLU A 648 17.56 -3.17 20.08
N GLY A 649 18.77 -2.94 19.56
CA GLY A 649 19.49 -3.93 18.78
C GLY A 649 18.93 -4.13 17.37
N GLY A 650 19.41 -5.18 16.69
CA GLY A 650 19.04 -5.47 15.30
C GLY A 650 19.79 -4.63 14.27
N THR A 651 19.63 -4.99 13.00
CA THR A 651 20.27 -4.31 11.85
C THR A 651 19.45 -3.12 11.35
N HIS A 652 18.13 -3.19 11.53
CA HIS A 652 17.15 -2.18 11.15
C HIS A 652 15.89 -2.34 12.03
N PRO A 653 15.09 -1.28 12.19
CA PRO A 653 13.80 -1.38 12.87
C PRO A 653 12.80 -2.18 12.04
N LEU A 654 11.75 -2.67 12.68
CA LEU A 654 10.57 -3.20 12.01
C LEU A 654 9.60 -2.07 11.68
N ASN A 655 8.90 -2.17 10.55
CA ASN A 655 7.70 -1.38 10.34
C ASN A 655 6.58 -1.90 11.24
N TYR A 656 5.74 -1.01 11.75
CA TYR A 656 4.63 -1.44 12.58
C TYR A 656 3.43 -0.53 12.46
N ILE A 657 2.27 -1.07 12.82
CA ILE A 657 1.08 -0.29 13.12
C ILE A 657 0.50 -0.76 14.46
N HIS A 658 0.06 0.19 15.28
CA HIS A 658 -0.61 -0.06 16.53
C HIS A 658 -2.05 0.44 16.48
N LYS A 659 -2.98 -0.46 16.72
CA LYS A 659 -4.41 -0.15 16.83
C LYS A 659 -4.97 -0.57 18.19
N LYS A 660 -5.94 0.20 18.68
CA LYS A 660 -6.74 -0.18 19.84
C LYS A 660 -8.17 -0.49 19.36
N ILE A 661 -8.54 -1.76 19.42
CA ILE A 661 -9.79 -2.30 18.91
C ILE A 661 -10.61 -2.80 20.12
N ASP A 662 -11.81 -2.25 20.34
CA ASP A 662 -12.66 -2.56 21.49
C ASP A 662 -11.91 -2.54 22.84
N GLY A 663 -10.97 -1.60 22.98
CA GLY A 663 -10.18 -1.43 24.18
C GLY A 663 -8.98 -2.38 24.33
N CYS A 664 -8.71 -3.24 23.34
CA CYS A 664 -7.57 -4.15 23.29
C CYS A 664 -6.46 -3.62 22.37
N HIS A 665 -5.20 -3.76 22.78
CA HIS A 665 -4.04 -3.38 21.98
C HIS A 665 -3.71 -4.49 20.98
N VAL A 666 -3.53 -4.08 19.73
CA VAL A 666 -3.21 -4.92 18.56
C VAL A 666 -2.06 -4.27 17.82
N TYR A 667 -0.93 -4.93 17.77
CA TYR A 667 0.24 -4.50 17.01
C TYR A 667 0.44 -5.45 15.84
N LEU A 668 0.77 -4.91 14.68
CA LEU A 668 1.37 -5.67 13.58
C LEU A 668 2.80 -5.18 13.44
N PHE A 669 3.75 -6.10 13.48
CA PHE A 669 5.15 -5.86 13.15
C PHE A 669 5.49 -6.56 11.85
N GLY A 670 6.23 -5.89 10.97
CA GLY A 670 6.62 -6.42 9.67
C GLY A 670 8.05 -6.07 9.30
N ASN A 671 8.73 -7.02 8.68
CA ASN A 671 10.08 -6.82 8.14
C ASN A 671 10.00 -6.67 6.62
N ILE A 672 10.20 -5.46 6.14
CA ILE A 672 10.23 -5.12 4.71
C ILE A 672 11.66 -5.04 4.15
N ASP A 673 12.67 -5.16 5.00
CA ASP A 673 14.06 -5.22 4.58
C ASP A 673 14.40 -6.59 3.98
N SER A 674 15.45 -6.65 3.20
CA SER A 674 15.97 -7.89 2.63
C SER A 674 16.74 -8.74 3.63
N ASN A 675 17.07 -8.19 4.81
CA ASN A 675 17.78 -8.84 5.89
C ASN A 675 16.84 -9.25 7.02
N MET A 676 17.19 -10.32 7.71
CA MET A 676 16.54 -10.67 8.96
C MET A 676 16.95 -9.68 10.05
N THR A 677 16.02 -9.31 10.91
CA THR A 677 16.33 -8.53 12.12
C THR A 677 16.00 -9.32 13.38
N ALA A 678 16.86 -9.19 14.38
CA ALA A 678 16.61 -9.62 15.74
C ALA A 678 16.68 -8.39 16.65
N SER A 679 15.60 -8.03 17.29
CA SER A 679 15.48 -6.79 18.05
C SER A 679 14.66 -7.00 19.33
N THR A 680 14.98 -6.24 20.37
CA THR A 680 14.07 -6.07 21.49
C THR A 680 13.09 -4.95 21.18
N ILE A 681 11.81 -5.29 21.08
CA ILE A 681 10.71 -4.37 20.87
C ILE A 681 10.25 -3.87 22.23
N SER A 682 10.28 -2.57 22.45
CA SER A 682 9.87 -1.91 23.70
C SER A 682 8.58 -1.14 23.47
N LEU A 683 7.48 -1.60 24.05
CA LEU A 683 6.14 -1.03 23.94
C LEU A 683 5.88 -0.07 25.10
N ARG A 684 5.29 1.08 24.83
CA ARG A 684 4.88 2.03 25.87
C ARG A 684 3.81 1.44 26.80
N GLU A 685 2.91 0.64 26.23
CA GLU A 685 1.79 0.07 26.98
C GLU A 685 2.25 -1.12 27.86
N GLU A 686 1.75 -1.16 29.09
CA GLU A 686 1.98 -2.31 29.98
C GLU A 686 1.00 -3.44 29.63
N ILE A 687 1.46 -4.42 28.89
CA ILE A 687 0.68 -5.58 28.44
C ILE A 687 1.04 -6.79 29.31
N PRO A 688 0.17 -7.24 30.20
CA PRO A 688 0.51 -8.31 31.14
C PRO A 688 0.65 -9.69 30.47
N CYS A 689 -0.16 -9.98 29.47
CA CYS A 689 -0.16 -11.23 28.71
C CYS A 689 -0.62 -10.97 27.28
N ALA A 690 0.06 -11.60 26.31
CA ALA A 690 -0.24 -11.46 24.89
C ALA A 690 0.01 -12.76 24.13
N TYR A 691 -0.56 -12.82 22.93
CA TYR A 691 -0.29 -13.86 21.94
C TYR A 691 0.43 -13.27 20.74
N LEU A 692 1.30 -14.09 20.13
CA LEU A 692 1.87 -13.86 18.81
C LEU A 692 1.04 -14.66 17.79
N LEU A 693 0.57 -14.01 16.75
CA LEU A 693 -0.18 -14.64 15.66
C LEU A 693 0.58 -14.45 14.35
N ASN A 694 0.89 -15.54 13.67
CA ASN A 694 1.58 -15.49 12.39
C ASN A 694 0.55 -15.46 11.25
N PRO A 695 0.45 -14.40 10.46
CA PRO A 695 -0.56 -14.29 9.41
C PRO A 695 -0.28 -15.19 8.20
N LYS A 696 0.97 -15.60 7.94
CA LYS A 696 1.30 -16.52 6.84
C LYS A 696 0.85 -17.93 7.15
N THR A 697 1.18 -18.43 8.32
CA THR A 697 0.88 -19.81 8.72
C THR A 697 -0.49 -19.97 9.38
N GLY A 698 -0.97 -18.93 10.07
CA GLY A 698 -2.14 -19.00 10.95
C GLY A 698 -1.84 -19.54 12.32
N SER A 699 -0.56 -19.79 12.65
CA SER A 699 -0.14 -20.26 13.95
C SER A 699 -0.26 -19.18 15.01
N MET A 700 -0.41 -19.62 16.25
CA MET A 700 -0.59 -18.78 17.43
C MET A 700 0.24 -19.33 18.58
N GLU A 701 0.94 -18.46 19.28
CA GLU A 701 1.72 -18.84 20.46
C GLU A 701 1.66 -17.78 21.55
N LYS A 702 1.99 -18.16 22.79
CA LYS A 702 2.02 -17.21 23.89
C LYS A 702 3.32 -16.40 23.83
N ALA A 703 3.18 -15.06 23.87
CA ALA A 703 4.33 -14.17 23.89
C ALA A 703 5.10 -14.26 25.21
N THR A 704 6.43 -14.32 25.13
CA THR A 704 7.30 -14.19 26.30
C THR A 704 7.64 -12.71 26.50
N LEU A 705 6.99 -12.10 27.48
CA LEU A 705 7.10 -10.67 27.76
C LEU A 705 7.96 -10.42 29.00
N ARG A 706 8.71 -9.33 28.98
CA ARG A 706 9.41 -8.74 30.13
C ARG A 706 8.85 -7.36 30.42
N HIS A 707 8.95 -6.88 31.66
CA HIS A 707 8.48 -5.54 32.06
C HIS A 707 9.60 -4.79 32.75
N GLU A 708 10.02 -3.68 32.18
CA GLU A 708 11.10 -2.85 32.67
C GLU A 708 10.77 -1.36 32.48
N GLY A 709 10.97 -0.55 33.52
CA GLY A 709 10.79 0.90 33.43
C GLY A 709 9.39 1.37 33.05
N GLY A 710 8.33 0.57 33.32
CA GLY A 710 6.95 0.88 32.92
C GLY A 710 6.65 0.60 31.44
N ARG A 711 7.51 -0.18 30.78
CA ARG A 711 7.31 -0.61 29.37
C ARG A 711 7.29 -2.14 29.28
N THR A 712 6.60 -2.65 28.27
CA THR A 712 6.61 -4.09 27.93
C THR A 712 7.68 -4.34 26.88
N LEU A 713 8.51 -5.37 27.10
CA LEU A 713 9.59 -5.77 26.22
C LEU A 713 9.31 -7.14 25.61
N LEU A 714 9.55 -7.26 24.30
CA LEU A 714 9.45 -8.49 23.52
C LEU A 714 10.73 -8.68 22.70
N ASP A 715 11.42 -9.79 22.87
CA ASP A 715 12.52 -10.16 21.97
C ASP A 715 11.94 -10.87 20.75
N ALA A 716 12.18 -10.34 19.56
CA ALA A 716 11.64 -10.87 18.31
C ALA A 716 12.74 -11.03 17.26
N THR A 717 12.65 -12.12 16.50
CA THR A 717 13.44 -12.36 15.30
C THR A 717 12.47 -12.46 14.11
N VAL A 718 12.62 -11.57 13.12
CA VAL A 718 11.71 -11.48 11.99
C VAL A 718 12.47 -11.58 10.69
N CYS A 719 12.03 -12.52 9.85
CA CYS A 719 12.64 -12.79 8.55
C CYS A 719 12.22 -11.75 7.51
N PRO A 720 12.97 -11.62 6.40
CA PRO A 720 12.53 -10.82 5.26
C PRO A 720 11.13 -11.21 4.80
N SER A 721 10.34 -10.21 4.41
CA SER A 721 8.97 -10.40 3.91
C SER A 721 8.06 -11.17 4.88
N ASP A 722 8.29 -11.04 6.19
CA ASP A 722 7.51 -11.69 7.24
C ASP A 722 7.05 -10.69 8.31
N GLY A 723 6.10 -11.12 9.14
CA GLY A 723 5.56 -10.30 10.21
C GLY A 723 4.67 -11.11 11.16
N PHE A 724 4.31 -10.49 12.27
CA PHE A 724 3.43 -11.09 13.25
C PHE A 724 2.53 -10.06 13.92
N PHE A 725 1.38 -10.49 14.38
CA PHE A 725 0.55 -9.72 15.30
C PHE A 725 0.96 -10.03 16.74
N LEU A 726 1.06 -8.98 17.56
CA LEU A 726 1.04 -9.08 19.02
C LEU A 726 -0.30 -8.55 19.51
N ILE A 727 -1.08 -9.40 20.18
CA ILE A 727 -2.41 -9.01 20.69
C ILE A 727 -2.54 -9.35 22.16
N GLU A 728 -3.25 -8.53 22.93
CA GLU A 728 -3.55 -8.85 24.33
C GLU A 728 -4.33 -10.18 24.44
N GLU A 729 -4.00 -11.01 25.42
CA GLU A 729 -4.65 -12.31 25.63
C GLU A 729 -6.18 -12.20 25.71
N LYS A 730 -6.70 -11.15 26.35
CA LYS A 730 -8.16 -10.90 26.49
C LYS A 730 -8.87 -10.60 25.16
N ALA A 731 -8.12 -10.28 24.09
CA ALA A 731 -8.68 -9.96 22.77
C ALA A 731 -9.01 -11.20 21.95
N LEU A 732 -8.50 -12.37 22.30
CA LEU A 732 -8.62 -13.61 21.53
C LEU A 732 -9.45 -14.65 22.30
N GLU A 733 -10.46 -15.21 21.64
CA GLU A 733 -11.28 -16.32 22.13
C GLU A 733 -10.86 -17.63 21.45
N GLY A 734 -10.79 -18.71 22.24
CA GLY A 734 -10.50 -20.05 21.78
C GLY A 734 -9.23 -20.62 22.42
N ASP A 735 -8.98 -21.89 22.14
CA ASP A 735 -7.79 -22.58 22.62
C ASP A 735 -6.69 -22.51 21.55
N ILE A 736 -5.61 -21.76 21.82
CA ILE A 736 -4.49 -21.64 20.89
C ILE A 736 -3.73 -22.97 20.70
N SER A 737 -3.88 -23.95 21.60
CA SER A 737 -3.18 -25.24 21.50
C SER A 737 -3.54 -26.03 20.23
N GLU A 738 -4.70 -25.75 19.62
CA GLU A 738 -5.12 -26.31 18.33
C GLU A 738 -4.39 -25.64 17.13
N TYR A 739 -3.75 -24.48 17.35
CA TYR A 739 -3.14 -23.63 16.32
C TYR A 739 -1.67 -23.30 16.65
N LEU A 740 -1.06 -24.05 17.54
CA LEU A 740 0.36 -23.89 17.78
C LEU A 740 1.12 -23.99 16.44
N PRO A 741 2.26 -23.29 16.30
CA PRO A 741 3.15 -23.54 15.17
C PRO A 741 3.26 -25.05 15.03
N GLU A 742 2.81 -25.58 13.88
CA GLU A 742 2.87 -27.03 13.69
C GLU A 742 4.27 -27.47 14.07
N ASP A 743 4.41 -28.12 15.21
CA ASP A 743 5.51 -29.02 15.43
C ASP A 743 5.42 -30.01 14.27
N ALA A 744 6.30 -29.82 13.36
CA ALA A 744 6.48 -30.49 12.11
C ALA A 744 6.02 -31.96 12.06
N GLY A 745 4.69 -32.15 11.96
CA GLY A 745 4.13 -33.50 11.89
C GLY A 745 4.08 -34.13 10.48
N THR A 746 4.23 -33.32 9.42
CA THR A 746 4.16 -33.79 8.03
C THR A 746 5.35 -33.39 7.17
N GLY A 747 6.10 -32.36 7.57
CA GLY A 747 7.35 -31.97 6.94
C GLY A 747 8.53 -32.78 7.46
N ARG A 748 9.67 -32.62 6.84
CA ARG A 748 10.89 -33.28 7.25
C ARG A 748 11.93 -32.25 7.65
N ASP A 749 12.53 -32.46 8.81
CA ASP A 749 13.74 -31.79 9.21
C ASP A 749 14.92 -32.46 8.54
N TYR A 750 15.79 -31.66 7.98
CA TYR A 750 17.08 -32.13 7.48
C TYR A 750 18.11 -31.01 7.50
N SER A 751 19.38 -31.37 7.51
CA SER A 751 20.48 -30.42 7.37
C SER A 751 21.43 -30.85 6.26
N ILE A 752 22.01 -29.84 5.62
CA ILE A 752 23.09 -29.99 4.62
C ILE A 752 24.28 -29.23 5.15
N GLU A 753 25.39 -29.89 5.37
CA GLU A 753 26.64 -29.30 5.82
C GLU A 753 27.74 -29.57 4.79
N MET A 754 28.63 -28.60 4.56
CA MET A 754 29.76 -28.74 3.63
C MET A 754 30.85 -27.74 3.90
N GLN A 755 32.05 -28.03 3.40
CA GLN A 755 33.13 -27.08 3.27
C GLN A 755 33.02 -26.41 1.89
N VAL A 756 33.13 -25.08 1.85
CA VAL A 756 33.05 -24.28 0.64
C VAL A 756 34.26 -23.39 0.52
N ARG A 757 34.81 -23.29 -0.68
CA ARG A 757 35.89 -22.34 -1.01
C ARG A 757 35.53 -21.66 -2.34
N VAL A 758 35.24 -20.35 -2.27
CA VAL A 758 35.07 -19.54 -3.47
C VAL A 758 36.42 -19.34 -4.13
N GLU A 759 36.59 -19.89 -5.30
CA GLU A 759 37.86 -19.77 -6.07
C GLU A 759 37.87 -18.50 -6.89
N LYS A 760 36.69 -18.09 -7.43
CA LYS A 760 36.50 -16.87 -8.22
C LYS A 760 35.08 -16.38 -8.04
N LEU A 761 34.88 -15.15 -7.65
CA LEU A 761 33.65 -14.36 -7.59
C LEU A 761 32.58 -14.92 -6.68
N SER A 762 32.08 -16.13 -6.87
CA SER A 762 30.94 -16.65 -6.11
C SER A 762 30.93 -18.17 -5.97
N ALA A 763 30.06 -18.67 -5.09
CA ALA A 763 29.67 -20.07 -4.96
C ALA A 763 28.14 -20.18 -4.88
N GLY A 764 27.52 -20.95 -5.76
CA GLY A 764 26.08 -21.22 -5.80
C GLY A 764 25.76 -22.61 -5.27
N VAL A 765 25.03 -22.71 -4.14
CA VAL A 765 24.58 -23.97 -3.53
C VAL A 765 23.09 -24.15 -3.77
N CYS A 766 22.74 -25.18 -4.55
CA CYS A 766 21.36 -25.56 -4.88
C CYS A 766 20.86 -26.64 -3.91
N PHE A 767 19.64 -26.50 -3.42
CA PHE A 767 19.03 -27.45 -2.49
C PHE A 767 17.51 -27.53 -2.69
N ALA A 768 16.85 -28.45 -2.00
CA ALA A 768 15.41 -28.71 -2.11
C ALA A 768 14.96 -28.90 -3.57
N ALA A 769 15.82 -29.45 -4.42
CA ALA A 769 15.54 -29.58 -5.84
C ALA A 769 14.65 -30.79 -6.13
N LYS A 770 13.50 -30.54 -6.75
CA LYS A 770 12.60 -31.60 -7.30
C LYS A 770 13.16 -32.17 -8.61
N ASP A 771 13.78 -31.32 -9.38
CA ASP A 771 14.51 -31.60 -10.62
C ASP A 771 15.45 -30.43 -10.94
N ARG A 772 16.13 -30.49 -12.09
CA ARG A 772 17.10 -29.48 -12.53
C ARG A 772 16.50 -28.12 -12.92
N ASN A 773 15.18 -28.01 -12.96
CA ASN A 773 14.42 -26.78 -13.27
C ASN A 773 13.52 -26.33 -12.12
N ASN A 774 13.61 -27.01 -10.97
CA ASN A 774 12.79 -26.69 -9.79
C ASN A 774 13.67 -26.86 -8.54
N TYR A 775 14.31 -25.76 -8.11
CA TYR A 775 15.23 -25.74 -6.96
C TYR A 775 15.34 -24.36 -6.33
N TYR A 776 15.86 -24.33 -5.12
CA TYR A 776 16.33 -23.11 -4.45
C TYR A 776 17.84 -23.05 -4.44
N MET A 777 18.41 -21.84 -4.43
CA MET A 777 19.85 -21.63 -4.41
C MET A 777 20.22 -20.43 -3.54
N TRP A 778 21.24 -20.58 -2.73
CA TRP A 778 21.97 -19.46 -2.18
C TRP A 778 23.28 -19.30 -2.93
N GLN A 779 23.49 -18.10 -3.50
CA GLN A 779 24.76 -17.70 -4.07
C GLN A 779 25.50 -16.79 -3.09
N ILE A 780 26.67 -17.23 -2.64
CA ILE A 780 27.60 -16.44 -1.84
C ILE A 780 28.51 -15.71 -2.84
N ASN A 781 28.37 -14.40 -2.96
CA ASN A 781 29.13 -13.57 -3.89
C ASN A 781 30.20 -12.78 -3.13
N LEU A 782 31.47 -12.94 -3.56
CA LEU A 782 32.65 -12.32 -2.98
C LEU A 782 33.38 -11.43 -4.01
N GLU A 783 32.69 -10.93 -5.02
CA GLU A 783 33.26 -10.09 -6.07
C GLU A 783 33.84 -8.78 -5.51
N GLU A 784 33.18 -8.20 -4.50
CA GLU A 784 33.65 -6.99 -3.83
C GLU A 784 34.42 -7.37 -2.55
N GLU A 785 35.70 -7.07 -2.52
CA GLU A 785 36.55 -7.39 -1.37
C GLU A 785 36.05 -6.70 -0.08
N GLY A 786 35.84 -7.48 0.96
CA GLY A 786 35.36 -6.99 2.27
C GLY A 786 33.84 -6.73 2.32
N ASN A 787 33.11 -6.95 1.24
CA ASN A 787 31.65 -6.79 1.20
C ASN A 787 30.98 -8.05 0.65
N PRO A 788 31.00 -9.19 1.36
CA PRO A 788 30.32 -10.40 0.92
C PRO A 788 28.82 -10.16 0.79
N ARG A 789 28.23 -10.63 -0.31
CA ARG A 789 26.81 -10.51 -0.62
C ARG A 789 26.16 -11.87 -0.73
N LEU A 790 24.95 -11.98 -0.23
CA LEU A 790 24.12 -13.16 -0.41
C LEU A 790 23.04 -12.86 -1.47
N ARG A 791 22.93 -13.78 -2.43
CA ARG A 791 21.93 -13.72 -3.49
C ARG A 791 21.08 -14.99 -3.49
N PRO A 792 19.97 -15.01 -2.76
CA PRO A 792 19.02 -16.11 -2.82
C PRO A 792 18.31 -16.15 -4.17
N HIS A 793 18.15 -17.35 -4.74
CA HIS A 793 17.47 -17.57 -6.00
C HIS A 793 16.47 -18.72 -5.88
N GLN A 794 15.49 -18.73 -6.76
CA GLN A 794 14.67 -19.90 -7.05
C GLN A 794 14.54 -20.12 -8.55
N TRP A 795 14.46 -21.36 -8.96
CA TRP A 795 14.06 -21.76 -10.31
C TRP A 795 12.81 -22.60 -10.20
N LEU A 796 11.71 -22.14 -10.81
CA LEU A 796 10.47 -22.90 -10.94
C LEU A 796 10.16 -23.09 -12.41
N SER A 797 9.64 -24.27 -12.79
CA SER A 797 9.35 -24.66 -14.18
C SER A 797 8.59 -23.56 -14.92
N GLY A 798 9.14 -23.09 -16.03
CA GLY A 798 8.55 -22.08 -16.92
C GLY A 798 8.99 -20.64 -16.66
N GLY A 799 9.61 -20.31 -15.51
CA GLY A 799 9.95 -18.92 -15.15
C GLY A 799 11.44 -18.58 -15.25
N GLY A 800 12.34 -19.57 -15.40
CA GLY A 800 13.80 -19.33 -15.29
C GLY A 800 14.26 -19.07 -13.86
N VAL A 801 15.52 -18.65 -13.70
CA VAL A 801 16.12 -18.30 -12.40
C VAL A 801 15.65 -16.93 -11.96
N THR A 802 15.01 -16.84 -10.82
CA THR A 802 14.53 -15.59 -10.21
C THR A 802 15.42 -15.26 -9.02
N LEU A 803 15.96 -14.03 -8.99
CA LEU A 803 16.68 -13.48 -7.85
C LEU A 803 15.68 -13.04 -6.78
N LEU A 804 15.80 -13.58 -5.56
CA LEU A 804 14.93 -13.28 -4.42
C LEU A 804 15.47 -12.19 -3.49
N GLY A 805 16.66 -11.69 -3.73
CA GLY A 805 17.32 -10.64 -2.96
C GLY A 805 18.81 -10.53 -3.29
N ASP A 806 19.43 -9.42 -2.91
CA ASP A 806 20.86 -9.17 -3.03
C ASP A 806 21.29 -8.23 -1.91
N PHE A 807 21.90 -8.77 -0.85
CA PHE A 807 22.26 -8.00 0.33
C PHE A 807 23.64 -8.36 0.91
N SER A 808 24.27 -7.38 1.53
CA SER A 808 25.55 -7.57 2.21
C SER A 808 25.36 -8.24 3.57
N PHE A 809 26.23 -9.19 3.91
CA PHE A 809 26.29 -9.80 5.24
C PHE A 809 27.65 -9.62 5.92
N ALA A 810 28.41 -8.61 5.48
CA ALA A 810 29.76 -8.29 5.99
C ALA A 810 29.79 -8.01 7.51
N SER A 811 28.66 -7.50 8.06
CA SER A 811 28.53 -7.23 9.49
C SER A 811 28.37 -8.50 10.34
N LEU A 812 28.02 -9.62 9.72
CA LEU A 812 27.82 -10.90 10.40
C LEU A 812 29.06 -11.79 10.34
N VAL A 813 29.50 -12.09 9.12
CA VAL A 813 30.70 -12.91 8.83
C VAL A 813 31.30 -12.47 7.51
N SER A 814 32.60 -12.60 7.35
CA SER A 814 33.30 -12.12 6.15
C SER A 814 34.19 -13.22 5.52
N PRO A 815 33.57 -14.17 4.78
CA PRO A 815 34.32 -15.14 3.99
C PRO A 815 35.15 -14.45 2.92
N GLN A 816 36.27 -15.06 2.54
CA GLN A 816 37.22 -14.49 1.58
C GLN A 816 37.49 -15.48 0.45
N VAL A 817 37.76 -14.96 -0.77
CA VAL A 817 38.18 -15.75 -1.93
C VAL A 817 39.44 -16.56 -1.58
N GLY A 818 39.45 -17.83 -1.95
CA GLY A 818 40.54 -18.77 -1.69
C GLY A 818 40.65 -19.26 -0.24
N LYS A 819 39.73 -18.86 0.64
CA LYS A 819 39.63 -19.37 2.02
C LYS A 819 38.43 -20.30 2.15
N THR A 820 38.63 -21.39 2.90
CA THR A 820 37.57 -22.32 3.20
C THR A 820 36.70 -21.80 4.35
N PHE A 821 35.38 -21.95 4.23
CA PHE A 821 34.43 -21.73 5.31
C PHE A 821 33.43 -22.89 5.37
N HIS A 822 32.83 -23.09 6.53
CA HIS A 822 31.82 -24.10 6.74
C HIS A 822 30.43 -23.51 6.43
N LEU A 823 29.70 -24.16 5.50
CA LEU A 823 28.33 -23.81 5.18
C LEU A 823 27.36 -24.84 5.73
N LYS A 824 26.30 -24.40 6.38
CA LYS A 824 25.22 -25.25 6.84
C LYS A 824 23.86 -24.69 6.44
N ILE A 825 23.01 -25.55 5.88
CA ILE A 825 21.61 -25.30 5.62
C ILE A 825 20.80 -26.18 6.56
N ASP A 826 20.02 -25.60 7.47
CA ASP A 826 19.03 -26.29 8.29
C ASP A 826 17.64 -26.08 7.70
N VAL A 827 16.94 -27.17 7.44
CA VAL A 827 15.55 -27.13 7.00
C VAL A 827 14.68 -27.72 8.10
N GLN A 828 13.68 -26.95 8.50
CA GLN A 828 12.68 -27.33 9.49
C GLN A 828 11.33 -27.52 8.81
N ASP A 829 10.67 -28.63 9.05
CA ASP A 829 9.34 -28.99 8.55
C ASP A 829 9.20 -28.87 7.02
N SER A 830 10.29 -28.96 6.27
CA SER A 830 10.31 -28.68 4.82
C SER A 830 9.77 -27.28 4.45
N ARG A 831 9.64 -26.36 5.40
CA ARG A 831 9.07 -25.02 5.21
C ARG A 831 10.01 -23.89 5.52
N VAL A 832 10.97 -24.10 6.40
CA VAL A 832 11.90 -23.08 6.83
C VAL A 832 13.32 -23.54 6.53
N ALA A 833 14.05 -22.80 5.69
CA ALA A 833 15.45 -23.05 5.43
C ALA A 833 16.30 -21.94 6.06
N THR A 834 17.32 -22.31 6.82
CA THR A 834 18.21 -21.39 7.52
C THR A 834 19.64 -21.62 7.07
N LEU A 835 20.32 -20.55 6.64
CA LEU A 835 21.72 -20.58 6.19
C LEU A 835 22.66 -20.13 7.30
N TYR A 836 23.67 -20.94 7.59
CA TYR A 836 24.78 -20.57 8.47
C TYR A 836 26.10 -20.61 7.70
N ILE A 837 26.97 -19.64 7.99
CA ILE A 837 28.35 -19.62 7.53
C ILE A 837 29.23 -19.54 8.77
N ASP A 838 30.16 -20.47 8.92
CA ASP A 838 31.02 -20.64 10.12
C ASP A 838 30.22 -20.62 11.45
N GLY A 839 29.01 -21.19 11.43
CA GLY A 839 28.10 -21.26 12.58
C GLY A 839 27.34 -19.96 12.86
N ILE A 840 27.56 -18.89 12.08
CA ILE A 840 26.82 -17.63 12.18
C ILE A 840 25.61 -17.70 11.25
N LEU A 841 24.42 -17.35 11.77
CA LEU A 841 23.21 -17.27 10.98
C LEU A 841 23.29 -16.10 10.03
N VAL A 842 23.12 -16.36 8.73
CA VAL A 842 23.23 -15.34 7.64
C VAL A 842 21.90 -15.04 7.01
N ASP A 843 21.05 -16.09 6.76
CA ASP A 843 19.75 -15.90 6.11
C ASP A 843 18.75 -16.96 6.62
N LYS A 844 17.47 -16.62 6.54
CA LYS A 844 16.38 -17.55 6.85
C LYS A 844 15.20 -17.30 5.89
N ARG A 845 14.73 -18.36 5.25
CA ARG A 845 13.69 -18.30 4.24
C ARG A 845 12.52 -19.23 4.58
N TYR A 846 11.33 -18.81 4.15
CA TYR A 846 10.12 -19.61 4.16
C TYR A 846 9.77 -20.04 2.74
N GLY A 847 9.38 -21.28 2.55
CA GLY A 847 9.04 -21.82 1.25
C GLY A 847 8.74 -23.32 1.33
N GLU A 848 8.66 -23.98 0.18
CA GLU A 848 8.58 -25.42 0.09
C GLU A 848 9.99 -26.01 -0.10
N PHE A 849 10.64 -26.34 0.99
CA PHE A 849 11.99 -26.91 0.98
C PHE A 849 11.94 -28.42 1.23
N THR A 850 11.10 -29.12 0.49
CA THR A 850 11.01 -30.57 0.57
C THR A 850 12.37 -31.21 0.28
N TYR A 851 12.73 -32.25 1.04
CA TYR A 851 13.98 -32.99 0.79
C TYR A 851 14.05 -33.45 -0.67
N GLY A 852 15.17 -33.15 -1.33
CA GLY A 852 15.35 -33.41 -2.75
C GLY A 852 16.83 -33.40 -3.15
N MET A 853 17.10 -33.23 -4.44
CA MET A 853 18.45 -33.14 -4.96
C MET A 853 19.19 -31.93 -4.40
N ILE A 854 20.53 -32.08 -4.33
CA ILE A 854 21.46 -30.98 -4.14
C ILE A 854 22.28 -30.78 -5.40
N GLY A 855 22.83 -29.58 -5.57
CA GLY A 855 23.71 -29.28 -6.69
C GLY A 855 24.46 -27.96 -6.51
N PHE A 856 25.28 -27.66 -7.50
CA PHE A 856 26.07 -26.43 -7.54
C PHE A 856 25.91 -25.77 -8.88
N ARG A 857 25.88 -24.44 -8.86
CA ARG A 857 25.76 -23.61 -10.07
C ARG A 857 26.81 -22.53 -10.03
N GLU A 858 27.66 -22.55 -11.08
CA GLU A 858 28.58 -21.46 -11.36
C GLU A 858 28.30 -20.89 -12.75
N ASP A 859 28.34 -19.57 -12.88
CA ASP A 859 27.97 -18.88 -14.12
C ASP A 859 29.14 -18.09 -14.70
N HIS A 860 28.89 -17.44 -15.82
CA HIS A 860 29.80 -16.42 -16.36
C HIS A 860 28.97 -15.13 -16.56
N ASN A 861 29.40 -14.05 -15.94
CA ASN A 861 28.76 -12.75 -16.03
C ASN A 861 29.72 -11.71 -16.60
N ASN A 862 29.28 -10.98 -17.64
CA ASN A 862 30.05 -9.87 -18.22
C ASN A 862 31.51 -10.20 -18.54
N GLY A 863 31.81 -11.43 -18.96
CA GLY A 863 33.17 -11.89 -19.28
C GLY A 863 33.98 -12.41 -18.08
N SER A 864 33.42 -12.43 -16.90
CA SER A 864 34.00 -13.03 -15.69
C SER A 864 33.38 -14.41 -15.44
N ILE A 865 34.21 -15.36 -15.01
CA ILE A 865 33.83 -16.75 -14.75
C ILE A 865 33.78 -16.97 -13.25
N GLU A 866 32.68 -17.45 -12.75
CA GLU A 866 32.52 -17.90 -11.36
C GLU A 866 33.16 -19.28 -11.19
N ALA A 867 33.75 -19.54 -10.02
CA ALA A 867 34.26 -20.86 -9.69
C ALA A 867 34.33 -21.10 -8.17
N ALA A 868 33.96 -22.31 -7.75
CA ALA A 868 34.00 -22.72 -6.36
C ALA A 868 34.43 -24.19 -6.20
N SER A 869 34.92 -24.50 -5.03
CA SER A 869 35.23 -25.86 -4.61
C SER A 869 34.42 -26.26 -3.41
N PHE A 870 33.91 -27.51 -3.39
CA PHE A 870 33.03 -28.07 -2.35
C PHE A 870 33.61 -29.37 -1.83
N ASP A 871 33.49 -29.61 -0.53
CA ASP A 871 33.99 -30.84 0.10
C ASP A 871 33.20 -31.17 1.37
N ASP A 872 33.41 -32.38 1.94
CA ASP A 872 32.80 -32.84 3.18
C ASP A 872 31.27 -32.64 3.22
N ILE A 873 30.57 -33.01 2.16
CA ILE A 873 29.11 -32.84 2.06
C ILE A 873 28.42 -33.87 2.94
N ILE A 874 27.75 -33.42 4.00
CA ILE A 874 27.02 -34.29 4.92
C ILE A 874 25.56 -33.83 4.97
N ILE A 875 24.63 -34.77 4.67
CA ILE A 875 23.19 -34.54 4.85
C ILE A 875 22.68 -35.41 5.98
N LYS A 876 21.96 -34.80 6.93
CA LYS A 876 21.37 -35.47 8.09
C LYS A 876 19.87 -35.28 8.11
N ASP A 877 19.13 -36.26 8.65
CA ASP A 877 17.72 -36.07 9.02
C ASP A 877 17.57 -35.30 10.35
N GLY A 878 16.33 -35.01 10.74
CA GLY A 878 16.01 -34.28 11.99
C GLY A 878 16.50 -34.98 13.26
N ASP A 879 16.68 -36.28 13.23
CA ASP A 879 17.24 -37.11 14.33
C ASP A 879 18.77 -37.13 14.31
N GLY A 880 19.41 -36.43 13.36
CA GLY A 880 20.86 -36.37 13.21
C GLY A 880 21.49 -37.59 12.54
N ARG A 881 20.70 -38.51 11.97
CA ARG A 881 21.17 -39.64 11.18
C ARG A 881 21.70 -39.18 9.85
N VAL A 882 22.91 -39.60 9.48
CA VAL A 882 23.56 -39.30 8.19
C VAL A 882 22.81 -40.00 7.07
N LEU A 883 22.25 -39.21 6.15
CA LEU A 883 21.57 -39.66 4.95
C LEU A 883 22.52 -39.74 3.74
N TYR A 884 23.50 -38.86 3.69
CA TYR A 884 24.47 -38.74 2.62
C TYR A 884 25.80 -38.23 3.14
N ASN A 885 26.89 -38.74 2.63
CA ASN A 885 28.23 -38.29 2.96
C ASN A 885 29.14 -38.42 1.75
N GLN A 886 29.84 -37.34 1.35
CA GLN A 886 30.74 -37.32 0.20
C GLN A 886 31.95 -36.43 0.49
N ASP A 887 33.16 -36.98 0.40
CA ASP A 887 34.46 -36.33 0.64
C ASP A 887 35.32 -36.22 -0.61
N PHE A 888 34.79 -36.60 -1.78
CA PHE A 888 35.45 -36.58 -3.09
C PHE A 888 36.85 -37.24 -3.14
N SER A 889 37.23 -38.03 -2.16
CA SER A 889 38.51 -38.72 -2.09
C SER A 889 38.66 -39.88 -3.10
N THR A 890 37.53 -40.45 -3.52
CA THR A 890 37.51 -41.64 -4.37
C THR A 890 36.74 -41.46 -5.68
N ASP A 891 35.64 -40.69 -5.72
CA ASP A 891 34.81 -40.53 -6.89
C ASP A 891 34.07 -39.15 -6.90
N ASN A 892 33.55 -38.78 -8.06
CA ASN A 892 32.69 -37.62 -8.24
C ASN A 892 31.28 -38.06 -8.67
N PRO A 893 30.29 -38.18 -7.77
CA PRO A 893 28.93 -38.56 -8.09
C PRO A 893 28.09 -37.42 -8.73
N PHE A 894 28.69 -36.25 -8.94
CA PHE A 894 27.99 -35.13 -9.56
C PHE A 894 28.10 -35.17 -11.10
N SER A 895 27.08 -34.65 -11.77
CA SER A 895 26.98 -34.69 -13.24
C SER A 895 28.00 -33.81 -13.96
N ALA A 896 28.65 -32.87 -13.23
CA ALA A 896 29.66 -31.96 -13.76
C ALA A 896 30.68 -31.63 -12.65
N GLY A 897 31.66 -30.80 -12.99
CA GLY A 897 32.78 -30.50 -12.11
C GLY A 897 33.92 -31.56 -12.22
N VAL A 898 35.06 -31.25 -11.61
CA VAL A 898 36.23 -32.14 -11.57
C VAL A 898 36.76 -32.31 -10.15
N SER A 899 37.19 -33.51 -9.78
CA SER A 899 37.86 -33.71 -8.50
C SER A 899 39.29 -33.13 -8.58
N ARG A 900 39.62 -32.25 -7.65
CA ARG A 900 40.95 -31.66 -7.48
C ARG A 900 41.34 -31.73 -6.00
N ASP A 901 42.38 -32.47 -5.71
CA ASP A 901 42.92 -32.59 -4.32
C ASP A 901 41.87 -33.00 -3.27
N GLY A 902 40.94 -33.87 -3.63
CA GLY A 902 39.84 -34.28 -2.79
C GLY A 902 38.62 -33.34 -2.70
N TRP A 903 38.57 -32.30 -3.55
CA TRP A 903 37.48 -31.36 -3.64
C TRP A 903 36.75 -31.47 -4.97
N LEU A 904 35.45 -31.22 -4.99
CA LEU A 904 34.69 -30.99 -6.23
C LEU A 904 34.89 -29.54 -6.66
N TYR A 905 35.62 -29.32 -7.76
CA TYR A 905 35.76 -28.01 -8.37
C TYR A 905 34.75 -27.83 -9.50
N VAL A 906 33.94 -26.76 -9.42
CA VAL A 906 32.97 -26.34 -10.43
C VAL A 906 33.34 -24.96 -10.94
N GLU A 907 33.37 -24.77 -12.26
CA GLU A 907 33.67 -23.50 -12.92
C GLU A 907 32.59 -23.24 -13.99
N GLY A 908 32.15 -22.01 -14.11
CA GLY A 908 31.23 -21.57 -15.16
C GLY A 908 31.87 -21.69 -16.54
N SER A 909 31.06 -21.91 -17.57
CA SER A 909 31.53 -21.94 -18.94
C SER A 909 31.36 -20.57 -19.61
N MET A 910 32.20 -20.28 -20.65
CA MET A 910 32.09 -19.05 -21.41
C MET A 910 30.76 -18.87 -22.15
N SER A 911 29.93 -19.89 -22.26
CA SER A 911 28.69 -19.88 -23.04
C SER A 911 27.44 -20.14 -22.20
N ALA A 912 27.57 -20.75 -21.03
CA ALA A 912 26.43 -21.11 -20.17
C ALA A 912 26.87 -21.37 -18.73
N ALA A 913 25.93 -21.31 -17.78
CA ALA A 913 26.15 -21.76 -16.42
C ALA A 913 26.48 -23.25 -16.39
N THR A 914 27.43 -23.63 -15.54
CA THR A 914 27.76 -25.01 -15.24
C THR A 914 26.98 -25.46 -14.03
N TYR A 915 26.21 -26.55 -14.18
CA TYR A 915 25.47 -27.16 -13.08
C TYR A 915 26.03 -28.53 -12.77
N ALA A 916 26.41 -28.75 -11.56
CA ALA A 916 26.80 -30.05 -11.02
C ALA A 916 25.66 -30.56 -10.13
N TRP A 917 24.91 -31.55 -10.61
CA TRP A 917 23.86 -32.20 -9.85
C TRP A 917 24.33 -33.57 -9.38
N GLN A 918 23.94 -33.98 -8.21
CA GLN A 918 24.20 -35.31 -7.72
C GLN A 918 23.49 -36.32 -8.62
N GLN A 919 24.25 -37.34 -9.10
CA GLN A 919 23.71 -38.43 -9.92
C GLN A 919 22.97 -39.44 -9.02
N ASP A 920 21.90 -40.03 -9.54
CA ASP A 920 21.13 -41.15 -8.92
C ASP A 920 20.48 -40.81 -7.56
N PHE A 921 20.39 -39.52 -7.21
CA PHE A 921 19.84 -39.09 -5.93
C PHE A 921 18.36 -39.55 -5.75
N HIS A 922 17.57 -39.53 -6.79
CA HIS A 922 16.17 -39.98 -6.71
C HIS A 922 16.03 -41.45 -6.29
N ASP A 923 16.90 -42.29 -6.73
CA ASP A 923 16.87 -43.73 -6.37
C ASP A 923 17.41 -43.94 -4.96
N SER A 924 18.46 -43.22 -4.56
CA SER A 924 19.02 -43.26 -3.22
C SER A 924 18.10 -42.65 -2.18
N ALA A 925 17.48 -41.49 -2.44
CA ALA A 925 16.53 -40.84 -1.54
C ALA A 925 15.25 -41.68 -1.36
N ASN A 926 14.75 -42.34 -2.43
CA ASN A 926 13.64 -43.26 -2.30
C ASN A 926 14.02 -44.57 -1.57
N ALA A 927 15.29 -44.97 -1.62
CA ALA A 927 15.80 -46.14 -0.86
C ALA A 927 16.05 -45.79 0.61
N ILE A 928 16.51 -44.59 0.92
CA ILE A 928 16.82 -44.10 2.28
C ILE A 928 15.55 -43.76 3.07
N PHE A 929 14.54 -43.24 2.40
CA PHE A 929 13.24 -42.91 3.00
C PHE A 929 12.16 -43.97 2.89
N THR A 930 12.49 -45.23 2.60
CA THR A 930 11.54 -46.29 2.88
C THR A 930 11.31 -46.39 4.38
N PRO A 931 10.10 -46.25 4.90
CA PRO A 931 9.83 -46.31 6.34
C PRO A 931 10.09 -47.73 6.85
N SER A 932 11.29 -48.01 7.25
CA SER A 932 11.59 -49.30 7.92
C SER A 932 11.31 -49.27 9.44
N ALA A 933 10.80 -48.15 9.97
CA ALA A 933 10.59 -47.93 11.41
C ALA A 933 9.13 -47.86 11.90
N TYR A 934 8.12 -47.77 11.01
CA TYR A 934 6.73 -47.83 11.43
C TYR A 934 6.09 -49.12 10.95
N GLY A 935 5.93 -50.08 11.86
CA GLY A 935 5.12 -51.27 11.61
C GLY A 935 3.65 -50.91 11.41
N ASN A 936 3.21 -50.92 10.21
CA ASN A 936 1.90 -50.92 9.58
C ASN A 936 1.90 -49.90 8.44
N ALA A 937 2.49 -50.29 7.30
CA ALA A 937 2.39 -49.48 6.07
C ALA A 937 0.93 -49.46 5.62
N LEU A 938 0.38 -48.23 5.56
CA LEU A 938 -0.98 -47.98 5.09
C LEU A 938 -1.16 -48.46 3.65
N LEU A 939 -2.24 -49.14 3.40
CA LEU A 939 -2.64 -49.68 2.11
C LEU A 939 -3.74 -48.78 1.52
N PHE A 940 -3.59 -48.37 0.27
CA PHE A 940 -4.57 -47.54 -0.41
C PHE A 940 -5.10 -48.28 -1.65
N ASP A 941 -6.37 -48.13 -1.96
CA ASP A 941 -6.95 -48.56 -3.24
C ASP A 941 -6.55 -47.59 -4.36
N LEU A 942 -6.90 -47.94 -5.62
CA LEU A 942 -6.58 -47.10 -6.79
C LEU A 942 -7.28 -45.72 -6.81
N ARG A 943 -8.22 -45.46 -5.91
CA ARG A 943 -8.91 -44.18 -5.73
C ARG A 943 -8.23 -43.33 -4.64
N GLY A 944 -7.18 -43.87 -4.01
CA GLY A 944 -6.48 -43.19 -2.91
C GLY A 944 -7.18 -43.31 -1.55
N LEU A 945 -8.15 -44.21 -1.37
CA LEU A 945 -8.79 -44.50 -0.11
C LEU A 945 -7.98 -45.52 0.68
N MET A 946 -7.75 -45.26 1.95
CA MET A 946 -7.06 -46.17 2.85
C MET A 946 -7.91 -47.42 3.10
N VAL A 947 -7.28 -48.58 3.05
CA VAL A 947 -7.92 -49.85 3.29
C VAL A 947 -7.13 -50.66 4.34
N ASP A 948 -7.82 -51.24 5.29
CA ASP A 948 -7.17 -52.00 6.39
C ASP A 948 -6.57 -53.33 5.91
N THR A 949 -7.17 -53.98 4.93
CA THR A 949 -6.70 -55.24 4.34
C THR A 949 -6.99 -55.28 2.83
N GLY A 950 -6.02 -55.71 2.05
CA GLY A 950 -6.21 -55.89 0.59
C GLY A 950 -7.01 -57.13 0.28
N GLN A 951 -7.97 -57.05 -0.67
CA GLN A 951 -8.71 -58.20 -1.17
C GLN A 951 -7.97 -58.87 -2.33
N PRO A 952 -7.90 -60.22 -2.39
CA PRO A 952 -7.32 -60.93 -3.53
C PRO A 952 -7.95 -60.49 -4.85
N GLY A 953 -7.12 -60.41 -5.90
CA GLY A 953 -7.58 -60.04 -7.23
C GLY A 953 -7.62 -58.53 -7.52
N ASN A 954 -7.28 -57.64 -6.56
CA ASN A 954 -7.27 -56.19 -6.74
C ASN A 954 -5.84 -55.61 -6.73
N ILE A 955 -5.72 -54.44 -7.33
CA ILE A 955 -4.49 -53.66 -7.35
C ILE A 955 -4.58 -52.57 -6.27
N TYR A 956 -3.55 -52.49 -5.47
CA TYR A 956 -3.43 -51.48 -4.39
C TYR A 956 -2.17 -50.64 -4.55
N VAL A 957 -2.11 -49.54 -3.86
CA VAL A 957 -0.93 -48.66 -3.77
C VAL A 957 -0.39 -48.70 -2.34
N ARG A 958 0.87 -49.00 -2.20
CA ARG A 958 1.62 -48.97 -0.94
C ARG A 958 2.97 -48.31 -1.19
N ASN A 959 3.27 -47.26 -0.42
CA ASN A 959 4.50 -46.47 -0.63
C ASN A 959 4.70 -46.07 -2.11
N GLY A 960 3.66 -45.54 -2.76
CA GLY A 960 3.74 -45.08 -4.15
C GLY A 960 3.85 -46.18 -5.21
N LYS A 961 3.98 -47.44 -4.85
CA LYS A 961 4.08 -48.60 -5.78
C LYS A 961 2.77 -49.35 -5.84
N LYS A 962 2.34 -49.68 -7.06
CA LYS A 962 1.18 -50.55 -7.32
C LYS A 962 1.60 -52.01 -7.17
N PHE A 963 0.79 -52.79 -6.48
CA PHE A 963 0.97 -54.24 -6.41
C PHE A 963 -0.39 -54.93 -6.43
N PHE A 964 -0.36 -56.14 -6.91
CA PHE A 964 -1.54 -57.03 -7.08
C PHE A 964 -1.54 -58.04 -5.95
N ILE A 965 -2.64 -58.14 -5.20
CA ILE A 965 -2.81 -59.20 -4.21
C ILE A 965 -3.40 -60.41 -4.90
N LYS A 966 -2.60 -61.49 -4.98
CA LYS A 966 -2.99 -62.74 -5.58
C LYS A 966 -3.96 -63.51 -4.72
#